data_96beae1dbbe962c9be4fed90ff0352cd
#
_entry.id   96beae1dbbe962c9be4fed90ff0352cd
#
_cell.length_a   1.000
_cell.length_b   1.000
_cell.length_c   1.000
_cell.angle_alpha   90.00
_cell.angle_beta   90.00
_cell.angle_gamma   90.00
#
_symmetry.space_group_name_H-M   'P 1'
#
loop_
_entity.id
_entity.type
_entity.pdbx_description
1 polymer ?
#
loop_
_entity_poly.entity_id
_entity_poly.type
_entity_poly.pdbx_seq_one_letter_code
_entity_poly.pdbx_strand_id
1 'polypeptide(L)'
;MEIRTLGTVALLIIVLFGSFLIRIQSSANIPAGQLTDPDGYFYYWQAQTILENGKLPARDMRRWVPLGRDLGQTLNLYPYVLAYTHKVLSQVFPNISLYHVVFYMPALCFCIGLGALYLFLAYTFDLRAAGIVAIFLVTLPACIERSCAGVGDRDSWCLMLGLLAVITYLAALRVERPASRTRWTLANGFILFLGGISWEGFGVFLSIILCVEIWRFITSETETDLRYYLIWVCTFVPTLYIASPAYRSGYGFAKHLSAFMLVPPLIFLGIRVLRYILITKTPWAEKLKPHSRSVALGLTLASIALALGYVLIQRNTFGSTTVPMSQNELMQTVAELKNPFLEYWMFRYGSIFVLGYCGIVMAAIRFWKTRGVLLAVPLTLFTITTFYRSRLDSLWGTATGNLLFSAAIVTCIIGFVVLAWRRQRTPENESTYIAFALWFLFWSALTRDAKRYDFFIGMSVAFFASDLICFLADFYGNQIKKRVPQRLLKTAIPTVMLGIILFWTPAGGHATRTLLAATYFRQAIPGDSAETRAFDWIKINLPDTAVVAANWSFGSLLNVLSNVKTIVDQDHYIQYWIHLYNQHIYFAESEREALEFLKTHNATHVMLTTEREPSNTFLHGQLSNAFVPVYPTENFAAAEVKVWEIHYASDIQSHPKYLATMPKK
;
A
#
# COMPACT_ATOMS: atom_id res chain seq x y z
N MET A 1 29.36 -0.91 26.63
CA MET A 1 28.21 -1.50 25.89
C MET A 1 26.86 -1.05 26.50
N GLU A 2 26.74 -0.99 27.81
CA GLU A 2 25.49 -0.66 28.54
C GLU A 2 24.90 0.75 28.25
N ILE A 3 25.71 1.81 28.26
CA ILE A 3 25.23 3.20 28.03
C ILE A 3 24.67 3.39 26.63
N ARG A 4 25.28 2.78 25.61
CA ARG A 4 24.73 2.84 24.23
C ARG A 4 23.40 2.10 24.12
N THR A 5 23.27 0.96 24.78
CA THR A 5 22.03 0.17 24.78
C THR A 5 20.91 0.93 25.50
N LEU A 6 21.19 1.55 26.65
CA LEU A 6 20.23 2.36 27.40
C LEU A 6 19.74 3.55 26.58
N GLY A 7 20.67 4.29 25.94
CA GLY A 7 20.30 5.42 25.05
C GLY A 7 19.47 5.00 23.84
N THR A 8 19.77 3.83 23.26
CA THR A 8 18.99 3.28 22.14
C THR A 8 17.56 2.94 22.57
N VAL A 9 17.40 2.30 23.72
CA VAL A 9 16.08 1.92 24.25
C VAL A 9 15.28 3.16 24.68
N ALA A 10 15.91 4.11 25.37
CA ALA A 10 15.25 5.34 25.80
C ALA A 10 14.72 6.16 24.61
N LEU A 11 15.55 6.36 23.57
CA LEU A 11 15.15 7.08 22.36
C LEU A 11 14.04 6.32 21.61
N LEU A 12 14.12 4.99 21.53
CA LEU A 12 13.07 4.16 20.94
C LEU A 12 11.73 4.38 21.65
N ILE A 13 11.70 4.33 22.98
CA ILE A 13 10.48 4.54 23.76
C ILE A 13 9.89 5.92 23.49
N ILE A 14 10.72 6.97 23.51
CA ILE A 14 10.28 8.35 23.25
C ILE A 14 9.67 8.47 21.84
N VAL A 15 10.35 7.91 20.84
CA VAL A 15 9.91 7.95 19.44
C VAL A 15 8.59 7.19 19.24
N LEU A 16 8.47 5.98 19.80
CA LEU A 16 7.26 5.18 19.69
C LEU A 16 6.07 5.81 20.43
N PHE A 17 6.32 6.33 21.63
CA PHE A 17 5.29 7.04 22.39
C PHE A 17 4.83 8.31 21.67
N GLY A 18 5.74 9.15 21.20
CA GLY A 18 5.41 10.33 20.40
C GLY A 18 4.69 9.98 19.10
N SER A 19 5.12 8.92 18.41
CA SER A 19 4.45 8.41 17.21
C SER A 19 3.00 8.00 17.47
N PHE A 20 2.78 7.27 18.57
CA PHE A 20 1.45 6.81 18.96
C PHE A 20 0.55 8.01 19.37
N LEU A 21 1.06 8.93 20.20
CA LEU A 21 0.31 10.12 20.63
C LEU A 21 -0.16 10.97 19.45
N ILE A 22 0.72 11.23 18.46
CA ILE A 22 0.35 11.98 17.25
C ILE A 22 -0.78 11.29 16.51
N ARG A 23 -0.78 9.96 16.44
CA ARG A 23 -1.76 9.18 15.69
C ARG A 23 -3.09 9.00 16.39
N ILE A 24 -3.14 9.21 17.69
CA ILE A 24 -4.39 9.11 18.46
C ILE A 24 -4.95 10.46 18.89
N GLN A 25 -4.22 11.58 18.69
CA GLN A 25 -4.58 12.90 19.26
C GLN A 25 -6.00 13.38 18.94
N SER A 26 -6.54 13.06 17.75
CA SER A 26 -7.89 13.48 17.36
C SER A 26 -8.95 12.41 17.55
N SER A 27 -8.63 11.30 18.20
CA SER A 27 -9.59 10.20 18.41
C SER A 27 -10.83 10.64 19.18
N ALA A 28 -10.69 11.61 20.09
CA ALA A 28 -11.81 12.19 20.84
C ALA A 28 -12.83 12.92 19.96
N ASN A 29 -12.44 13.35 18.76
CA ASN A 29 -13.32 14.08 17.82
C ASN A 29 -14.05 13.14 16.86
N ILE A 30 -13.78 11.83 16.90
CA ILE A 30 -14.45 10.84 16.05
C ILE A 30 -15.64 10.29 16.85
N PRO A 31 -16.86 10.38 16.31
CA PRO A 31 -18.04 9.84 16.98
C PRO A 31 -17.90 8.34 17.28
N ALA A 32 -18.45 7.91 18.42
CA ALA A 32 -18.38 6.51 18.84
C ALA A 32 -18.99 5.58 17.78
N GLY A 33 -18.29 4.51 17.43
CA GLY A 33 -18.72 3.55 16.42
C GLY A 33 -18.38 3.94 14.98
N GLN A 34 -17.85 5.17 14.73
CA GLN A 34 -17.46 5.60 13.40
C GLN A 34 -15.96 5.41 13.13
N LEU A 35 -15.64 5.15 11.87
CA LEU A 35 -14.28 5.12 11.32
C LEU A 35 -14.11 6.24 10.30
N THR A 36 -12.88 6.66 10.06
CA THR A 36 -12.57 7.77 9.14
C THR A 36 -12.36 7.32 7.69
N ASP A 37 -12.11 6.03 7.48
CA ASP A 37 -11.91 5.44 6.16
C ASP A 37 -13.02 4.42 5.87
N PRO A 38 -13.69 4.50 4.71
CA PRO A 38 -14.72 3.53 4.31
C PRO A 38 -14.23 2.07 4.25
N ASP A 39 -12.98 1.84 3.88
CA ASP A 39 -12.39 0.48 3.84
C ASP A 39 -12.28 -0.13 5.24
N GLY A 40 -12.12 0.71 6.28
CA GLY A 40 -12.11 0.26 7.67
C GLY A 40 -13.40 -0.44 8.10
N TYR A 41 -14.55 0.02 7.61
CA TYR A 41 -15.85 -0.64 7.88
C TYR A 41 -15.94 -2.03 7.25
N PHE A 42 -15.34 -2.22 6.08
CA PHE A 42 -15.26 -3.52 5.44
C PHE A 42 -14.50 -4.54 6.30
N TYR A 43 -13.34 -4.17 6.83
CA TYR A 43 -12.56 -5.05 7.70
C TYR A 43 -13.22 -5.25 9.07
N TYR A 44 -13.86 -4.23 9.59
CA TYR A 44 -14.65 -4.33 10.82
C TYR A 44 -15.76 -5.37 10.66
N TRP A 45 -16.55 -5.28 9.58
CA TRP A 45 -17.62 -6.22 9.26
C TRP A 45 -17.12 -7.67 9.15
N GLN A 46 -16.02 -7.88 8.42
CA GLN A 46 -15.44 -9.21 8.32
C GLN A 46 -14.95 -9.74 9.67
N ALA A 47 -14.30 -8.91 10.48
CA ALA A 47 -13.83 -9.30 11.80
C ALA A 47 -15.01 -9.64 12.75
N GLN A 48 -16.10 -8.88 12.69
CA GLN A 48 -17.34 -9.17 13.42
C GLN A 48 -17.91 -10.52 12.99
N THR A 49 -18.04 -10.77 11.70
CA THR A 49 -18.51 -12.04 11.15
C THR A 49 -17.65 -13.23 11.62
N ILE A 50 -16.31 -13.04 11.71
CA ILE A 50 -15.41 -14.07 12.25
C ILE A 50 -15.68 -14.33 13.74
N LEU A 51 -15.92 -13.30 14.53
CA LEU A 51 -16.24 -13.47 15.96
C LEU A 51 -17.55 -14.21 16.18
N GLU A 52 -18.58 -13.91 15.37
CA GLU A 52 -19.90 -14.52 15.45
C GLU A 52 -19.91 -15.98 14.97
N ASN A 53 -19.25 -16.26 13.83
CA ASN A 53 -19.36 -17.54 13.13
C ASN A 53 -18.08 -18.39 13.19
N GLY A 54 -17.01 -17.90 13.82
CA GLY A 54 -15.69 -18.55 13.89
C GLY A 54 -14.86 -18.45 12.61
N LYS A 55 -15.47 -18.18 11.46
CA LYS A 55 -14.84 -18.06 10.15
C LYS A 55 -15.64 -17.17 9.21
N LEU A 56 -14.99 -16.66 8.17
CA LEU A 56 -15.68 -16.00 7.07
C LEU A 56 -16.49 -17.04 6.24
N PRO A 57 -17.72 -16.71 5.83
CA PRO A 57 -18.45 -17.53 4.87
C PRO A 57 -17.75 -17.50 3.50
N ALA A 58 -17.96 -18.52 2.68
CA ALA A 58 -17.45 -18.53 1.31
C ALA A 58 -18.04 -17.38 0.49
N ARG A 59 -19.27 -16.96 0.83
CA ARG A 59 -19.98 -15.86 0.16
C ARG A 59 -20.73 -15.03 1.19
N ASP A 60 -20.54 -13.71 1.14
CA ASP A 60 -21.28 -12.75 1.95
C ASP A 60 -22.51 -12.26 1.19
N MET A 61 -23.69 -12.67 1.65
CA MET A 61 -24.98 -12.35 1.03
C MET A 61 -25.56 -11.00 1.48
N ARG A 62 -24.87 -10.25 2.32
CA ARG A 62 -25.28 -8.89 2.71
C ARG A 62 -24.79 -7.82 1.76
N ARG A 63 -23.82 -8.15 0.94
CA ARG A 63 -23.15 -7.30 -0.01
C ARG A 63 -23.32 -7.83 -1.43
N TRP A 64 -23.42 -6.96 -2.41
CA TRP A 64 -23.56 -7.35 -3.82
C TRP A 64 -24.78 -8.25 -4.08
N VAL A 65 -25.92 -7.87 -3.50
CA VAL A 65 -27.18 -8.62 -3.65
C VAL A 65 -27.68 -8.53 -5.09
N PRO A 66 -28.16 -9.64 -5.70
CA PRO A 66 -28.45 -10.94 -5.11
C PRO A 66 -27.31 -11.97 -5.20
N LEU A 67 -26.21 -11.69 -5.90
CA LEU A 67 -25.15 -12.67 -6.14
C LEU A 67 -24.28 -12.91 -4.90
N GLY A 68 -24.16 -11.94 -4.02
CA GLY A 68 -23.28 -11.98 -2.87
C GLY A 68 -21.80 -11.77 -3.23
N ARG A 69 -21.01 -11.36 -2.25
CA ARG A 69 -19.57 -11.17 -2.36
C ARG A 69 -18.83 -12.49 -2.12
N ASP A 70 -18.09 -12.97 -3.11
CA ASP A 70 -17.25 -14.16 -2.95
C ASP A 70 -16.04 -13.81 -2.05
N LEU A 71 -15.93 -14.42 -0.89
CA LEU A 71 -14.84 -14.29 0.07
C LEU A 71 -13.90 -15.49 0.05
N GLY A 72 -14.28 -16.59 -0.60
CA GLY A 72 -13.50 -17.85 -0.60
C GLY A 72 -12.17 -17.74 -1.32
N GLN A 73 -12.01 -16.77 -2.23
CA GLN A 73 -10.80 -16.56 -3.01
C GLN A 73 -10.05 -15.26 -2.64
N THR A 74 -10.45 -14.58 -1.56
CA THR A 74 -9.84 -13.33 -1.14
C THR A 74 -8.69 -13.53 -0.14
N LEU A 75 -7.86 -12.50 0.04
CA LEU A 75 -6.74 -12.52 0.99
C LEU A 75 -7.21 -11.86 2.29
N ASN A 76 -7.62 -12.66 3.26
CA ASN A 76 -8.39 -12.22 4.43
C ASN A 76 -7.65 -12.35 5.77
N LEU A 77 -6.32 -12.36 5.80
CA LEU A 77 -5.61 -12.49 7.08
C LEU A 77 -5.91 -11.33 8.04
N TYR A 78 -5.97 -10.10 7.53
CA TYR A 78 -6.13 -8.91 8.39
C TYR A 78 -7.41 -8.94 9.25
N PRO A 79 -8.62 -9.24 8.72
CA PRO A 79 -9.81 -9.39 9.55
C PRO A 79 -9.70 -10.48 10.63
N TYR A 80 -9.03 -11.59 10.33
CA TYR A 80 -8.75 -12.62 11.33
C TYR A 80 -7.85 -12.10 12.45
N VAL A 81 -6.80 -11.33 12.09
CA VAL A 81 -5.93 -10.69 13.09
C VAL A 81 -6.73 -9.75 14.00
N LEU A 82 -7.62 -8.93 13.44
CA LEU A 82 -8.49 -8.04 14.21
C LEU A 82 -9.39 -8.83 15.19
N ALA A 83 -10.08 -9.85 14.67
CA ALA A 83 -11.00 -10.68 15.46
C ALA A 83 -10.29 -11.42 16.60
N TYR A 84 -9.17 -12.09 16.30
CA TYR A 84 -8.43 -12.83 17.32
C TYR A 84 -7.67 -11.91 18.30
N THR A 85 -7.21 -10.75 17.86
CA THR A 85 -6.65 -9.73 18.77
C THR A 85 -7.72 -9.28 19.77
N HIS A 86 -8.95 -9.00 19.31
CA HIS A 86 -10.07 -8.70 20.20
C HIS A 86 -10.33 -9.86 21.17
N LYS A 87 -10.42 -11.10 20.68
CA LYS A 87 -10.68 -12.28 21.51
C LYS A 87 -9.64 -12.48 22.62
N VAL A 88 -8.36 -12.19 22.34
CA VAL A 88 -7.29 -12.26 23.33
C VAL A 88 -7.36 -11.11 24.32
N LEU A 89 -7.49 -9.87 23.81
CA LEU A 89 -7.52 -8.68 24.67
C LEU A 89 -8.75 -8.62 25.56
N SER A 90 -9.90 -9.09 25.12
CA SER A 90 -11.13 -9.13 25.93
C SER A 90 -11.05 -10.06 27.14
N GLN A 91 -10.13 -11.03 27.16
CA GLN A 91 -9.87 -11.87 28.33
C GLN A 91 -9.15 -11.09 29.45
N VAL A 92 -8.36 -10.08 29.09
CA VAL A 92 -7.60 -9.26 30.06
C VAL A 92 -8.33 -7.94 30.33
N PHE A 93 -8.98 -7.39 29.32
CA PHE A 93 -9.71 -6.12 29.37
C PHE A 93 -11.17 -6.34 28.93
N PRO A 94 -12.08 -6.72 29.84
CA PRO A 94 -13.46 -7.09 29.46
C PRO A 94 -14.26 -6.00 28.74
N ASN A 95 -13.89 -4.72 28.95
CA ASN A 95 -14.57 -3.57 28.34
C ASN A 95 -14.04 -3.20 26.95
N ILE A 96 -13.02 -3.90 26.42
CA ILE A 96 -12.52 -3.62 25.08
C ILE A 96 -13.50 -4.18 24.05
N SER A 97 -13.96 -3.34 23.13
CA SER A 97 -14.81 -3.78 22.02
C SER A 97 -13.97 -4.06 20.76
N LEU A 98 -14.53 -4.81 19.80
CA LEU A 98 -13.90 -4.99 18.48
C LEU A 98 -13.63 -3.65 17.80
N TYR A 99 -14.54 -2.67 17.97
CA TYR A 99 -14.34 -1.31 17.46
C TYR A 99 -13.04 -0.69 17.94
N HIS A 100 -12.71 -0.78 19.23
CA HIS A 100 -11.45 -0.25 19.76
C HIS A 100 -10.21 -0.92 19.13
N VAL A 101 -10.28 -2.23 18.88
CA VAL A 101 -9.19 -2.96 18.22
C VAL A 101 -8.99 -2.46 16.80
N VAL A 102 -10.07 -2.40 15.99
CA VAL A 102 -10.01 -1.88 14.62
C VAL A 102 -9.54 -0.44 14.59
N PHE A 103 -10.04 0.38 15.51
CA PHE A 103 -9.75 1.80 15.62
C PHE A 103 -8.27 2.09 15.86
N TYR A 104 -7.61 1.37 16.78
CA TYR A 104 -6.21 1.61 17.16
C TYR A 104 -5.18 0.78 16.38
N MET A 105 -5.61 -0.27 15.66
CA MET A 105 -4.70 -1.18 14.95
C MET A 105 -3.75 -0.48 13.97
N PRO A 106 -4.18 0.50 13.13
CA PRO A 106 -3.27 1.18 12.22
C PRO A 106 -2.12 1.90 12.92
N ALA A 107 -2.39 2.58 14.04
CA ALA A 107 -1.38 3.27 14.83
C ALA A 107 -0.38 2.29 15.46
N LEU A 108 -0.86 1.17 15.99
CA LEU A 108 -0.02 0.12 16.57
C LEU A 108 0.87 -0.55 15.52
N CYS A 109 0.31 -0.92 14.36
CA CYS A 109 1.08 -1.51 13.26
C CYS A 109 2.19 -0.59 12.78
N PHE A 110 1.89 0.71 12.62
CA PHE A 110 2.91 1.68 12.25
C PHE A 110 4.03 1.77 13.29
N CYS A 111 3.69 1.84 14.58
CA CYS A 111 4.68 1.88 15.66
C CYS A 111 5.56 0.62 15.69
N ILE A 112 4.99 -0.57 15.48
CA ILE A 112 5.76 -1.83 15.42
C ILE A 112 6.73 -1.80 14.24
N GLY A 113 6.27 -1.42 13.05
CA GLY A 113 7.12 -1.30 11.86
C GLY A 113 8.23 -0.27 12.04
N LEU A 114 7.91 0.91 12.60
CA LEU A 114 8.87 1.95 12.93
C LEU A 114 9.91 1.48 13.95
N GLY A 115 9.49 0.78 15.00
CA GLY A 115 10.38 0.23 16.00
C GLY A 115 11.36 -0.79 15.42
N ALA A 116 10.89 -1.68 14.57
CA ALA A 116 11.73 -2.65 13.87
C ALA A 116 12.75 -1.96 12.95
N LEU A 117 12.32 -0.96 12.19
CA LEU A 117 13.20 -0.17 11.32
C LEU A 117 14.26 0.59 12.13
N TYR A 118 13.84 1.25 13.22
CA TYR A 118 14.75 1.95 14.12
C TYR A 118 15.83 1.02 14.68
N LEU A 119 15.45 -0.14 15.21
CA LEU A 119 16.40 -1.12 15.77
C LEU A 119 17.36 -1.64 14.68
N PHE A 120 16.85 -1.94 13.50
CA PHE A 120 17.67 -2.38 12.39
C PHE A 120 18.70 -1.31 11.98
N LEU A 121 18.28 -0.05 11.86
CA LEU A 121 19.18 1.06 11.48
C LEU A 121 20.18 1.39 12.58
N ALA A 122 19.78 1.36 13.84
CA ALA A 122 20.67 1.57 14.98
C ALA A 122 21.77 0.50 15.06
N TYR A 123 21.43 -0.75 14.73
CA TYR A 123 22.38 -1.85 14.64
C TYR A 123 23.27 -1.77 13.39
N THR A 124 22.68 -1.39 12.26
CA THR A 124 23.36 -1.42 10.95
C THR A 124 24.28 -0.21 10.72
N PHE A 125 23.86 0.96 11.18
CA PHE A 125 24.59 2.22 11.00
C PHE A 125 24.96 2.80 12.37
N ASP A 126 24.14 3.67 12.92
CA ASP A 126 24.31 4.24 14.24
C ASP A 126 23.00 4.80 14.79
N LEU A 127 23.04 5.22 16.06
CA LEU A 127 21.88 5.78 16.76
C LEU A 127 21.40 7.10 16.14
N ARG A 128 22.31 7.89 15.54
CA ARG A 128 21.97 9.18 14.90
C ARG A 128 21.10 8.94 13.66
N ALA A 129 21.58 8.07 12.77
CA ALA A 129 20.84 7.72 11.56
C ALA A 129 19.46 7.14 11.88
N ALA A 130 19.39 6.19 12.84
CA ALA A 130 18.13 5.60 13.28
C ALA A 130 17.17 6.65 13.87
N GLY A 131 17.68 7.55 14.71
CA GLY A 131 16.88 8.61 15.34
C GLY A 131 16.34 9.61 14.31
N ILE A 132 17.15 10.06 13.37
CA ILE A 132 16.71 10.99 12.33
C ILE A 132 15.61 10.36 11.44
N VAL A 133 15.81 9.12 10.97
CA VAL A 133 14.80 8.39 10.19
C VAL A 133 13.49 8.28 10.98
N ALA A 134 13.59 7.89 12.24
CA ALA A 134 12.40 7.71 13.08
C ALA A 134 11.66 9.04 13.28
N ILE A 135 12.36 10.14 13.59
CA ILE A 135 11.75 11.47 13.74
C ILE A 135 11.07 11.91 12.45
N PHE A 136 11.71 11.72 11.29
CA PHE A 136 11.09 12.04 10.00
C PHE A 136 9.81 11.23 9.77
N LEU A 137 9.81 9.93 10.02
CA LEU A 137 8.64 9.08 9.81
C LEU A 137 7.49 9.39 10.79
N VAL A 138 7.83 9.81 12.01
CA VAL A 138 6.83 10.27 12.99
C VAL A 138 6.16 11.56 12.54
N THR A 139 6.93 12.46 11.91
CA THR A 139 6.50 13.81 11.56
C THR A 139 6.17 14.01 10.07
N LEU A 140 6.20 12.98 9.25
CA LEU A 140 5.92 13.07 7.82
C LEU A 140 4.42 12.95 7.56
N PRO A 141 3.73 13.99 7.02
CA PRO A 141 2.28 13.94 6.76
C PRO A 141 1.84 12.75 5.92
N ALA A 142 2.65 12.36 4.91
CA ALA A 142 2.40 11.18 4.08
C ALA A 142 2.28 9.87 4.90
N CYS A 143 2.98 9.77 6.04
CA CYS A 143 2.94 8.59 6.90
C CYS A 143 1.81 8.63 7.94
N ILE A 144 1.08 9.74 8.07
CA ILE A 144 0.06 9.92 9.10
C ILE A 144 -1.30 9.47 8.61
N GLU A 145 -1.72 9.90 7.44
CA GLU A 145 -3.08 9.70 6.91
C GLU A 145 -3.57 8.25 7.08
N ARG A 146 -2.78 7.27 6.65
CA ARG A 146 -3.17 5.86 6.68
C ARG A 146 -2.75 5.09 7.93
N SER A 147 -2.13 5.78 8.88
CA SER A 147 -1.70 5.16 10.15
C SER A 147 -2.35 5.77 11.39
N CYS A 148 -3.30 6.69 11.22
CA CYS A 148 -4.04 7.26 12.35
C CYS A 148 -5.02 6.25 12.96
N ALA A 149 -5.29 6.42 14.24
CA ALA A 149 -6.42 5.78 14.88
C ALA A 149 -7.73 6.20 14.20
N GLY A 150 -8.64 5.26 14.01
CA GLY A 150 -9.91 5.47 13.31
C GLY A 150 -9.88 5.12 11.82
N VAL A 151 -8.74 4.99 11.17
CA VAL A 151 -8.65 4.59 9.74
C VAL A 151 -9.15 3.15 9.54
N GLY A 152 -8.71 2.22 10.36
CA GLY A 152 -9.20 0.81 10.31
C GLY A 152 -8.75 0.00 9.09
N ASP A 153 -8.15 0.63 8.07
CA ASP A 153 -7.67 -0.03 6.86
C ASP A 153 -6.38 -0.86 7.10
N ARG A 154 -6.12 -1.82 6.22
CA ARG A 154 -4.98 -2.74 6.25
C ARG A 154 -3.64 -2.11 5.83
N ASP A 155 -3.61 -0.89 5.30
CA ASP A 155 -2.39 -0.31 4.73
C ASP A 155 -1.23 -0.25 5.72
N SER A 156 -1.48 0.16 6.98
CA SER A 156 -0.45 0.15 8.02
C SER A 156 0.02 -1.25 8.43
N TRP A 157 -0.88 -2.24 8.40
CA TRP A 157 -0.55 -3.65 8.59
C TRP A 157 0.37 -4.16 7.47
N CYS A 158 0.04 -3.84 6.22
CA CYS A 158 0.83 -4.23 5.06
C CYS A 158 2.21 -3.55 5.04
N LEU A 159 2.29 -2.26 5.43
CA LEU A 159 3.56 -1.56 5.58
C LEU A 159 4.43 -2.20 6.67
N MET A 160 3.86 -2.52 7.83
CA MET A 160 4.57 -3.19 8.92
C MET A 160 5.17 -4.52 8.44
N LEU A 161 4.36 -5.38 7.81
CA LEU A 161 4.85 -6.66 7.27
C LEU A 161 5.89 -6.46 6.16
N GLY A 162 5.71 -5.48 5.28
CA GLY A 162 6.67 -5.14 4.23
C GLY A 162 8.02 -4.67 4.77
N LEU A 163 8.01 -3.81 5.81
CA LEU A 163 9.22 -3.40 6.52
C LEU A 163 9.90 -4.61 7.19
N LEU A 164 9.13 -5.41 7.93
CA LEU A 164 9.65 -6.63 8.56
C LEU A 164 10.24 -7.60 7.54
N ALA A 165 9.61 -7.76 6.36
CA ALA A 165 10.13 -8.61 5.30
C ALA A 165 11.49 -8.12 4.79
N VAL A 166 11.62 -6.83 4.43
CA VAL A 166 12.89 -6.29 3.94
C VAL A 166 13.96 -6.28 5.03
N ILE A 167 13.62 -5.91 6.27
CA ILE A 167 14.57 -5.85 7.39
C ILE A 167 15.08 -7.24 7.76
N THR A 168 14.19 -8.23 7.90
CA THR A 168 14.61 -9.60 8.28
C THR A 168 15.43 -10.26 7.18
N TYR A 169 15.13 -9.97 5.91
CA TYR A 169 15.96 -10.39 4.80
C TYR A 169 17.37 -9.77 4.88
N LEU A 170 17.47 -8.45 5.06
CA LEU A 170 18.75 -7.75 5.19
C LEU A 170 19.53 -8.22 6.45
N ALA A 171 18.83 -8.49 7.56
CA ALA A 171 19.43 -9.07 8.77
C ALA A 171 20.01 -10.47 8.50
N ALA A 172 19.28 -11.32 7.75
CA ALA A 172 19.79 -12.65 7.36
C ALA A 172 21.10 -12.59 6.57
N LEU A 173 21.27 -11.54 5.73
CA LEU A 173 22.50 -11.34 4.96
C LEU A 173 23.72 -10.96 5.81
N ARG A 174 23.51 -10.36 6.98
CA ARG A 174 24.56 -9.85 7.86
C ARG A 174 25.05 -10.87 8.88
N VAL A 175 24.29 -11.94 9.10
CA VAL A 175 24.62 -12.96 10.10
C VAL A 175 25.54 -14.01 9.52
N GLU A 176 26.71 -14.17 10.11
CA GLU A 176 27.70 -15.16 9.70
C GLU A 176 27.39 -16.58 10.21
N ARG A 177 26.81 -16.69 11.42
CA ARG A 177 26.50 -17.99 12.04
C ARG A 177 25.38 -18.71 11.27
N PRO A 178 25.64 -19.94 10.70
CA PRO A 178 24.68 -20.63 9.83
C PRO A 178 23.30 -20.85 10.49
N ALA A 179 23.27 -21.25 11.75
CA ALA A 179 22.02 -21.50 12.47
C ALA A 179 21.19 -20.21 12.64
N SER A 180 21.82 -19.09 12.98
CA SER A 180 21.14 -17.78 13.09
C SER A 180 20.68 -17.28 11.72
N ARG A 181 21.48 -17.45 10.68
CA ARG A 181 21.11 -17.09 9.31
C ARG A 181 19.89 -17.88 8.84
N THR A 182 19.86 -19.19 9.11
CA THR A 182 18.67 -20.03 8.81
C THR A 182 17.43 -19.53 9.54
N ARG A 183 17.54 -19.17 10.84
CA ARG A 183 16.40 -18.61 11.61
C ARG A 183 15.85 -17.32 10.98
N TRP A 184 16.71 -16.38 10.62
CA TRP A 184 16.30 -15.15 9.95
C TRP A 184 15.69 -15.41 8.57
N THR A 185 16.23 -16.38 7.80
CA THR A 185 15.68 -16.78 6.51
C THR A 185 14.28 -17.38 6.64
N LEU A 186 14.06 -18.26 7.63
CA LEU A 186 12.74 -18.82 7.93
C LEU A 186 11.75 -17.74 8.40
N ALA A 187 12.19 -16.84 9.29
CA ALA A 187 11.37 -15.73 9.76
C ALA A 187 10.95 -14.83 8.59
N ASN A 188 11.87 -14.53 7.67
CA ASN A 188 11.57 -13.76 6.48
C ASN A 188 10.54 -14.45 5.57
N GLY A 189 10.74 -15.74 5.27
CA GLY A 189 9.79 -16.53 4.49
C GLY A 189 8.40 -16.58 5.14
N PHE A 190 8.33 -16.70 6.47
CA PHE A 190 7.07 -16.66 7.21
C PHE A 190 6.38 -15.28 7.12
N ILE A 191 7.14 -14.18 7.21
CA ILE A 191 6.59 -12.82 7.03
C ILE A 191 6.06 -12.62 5.62
N LEU A 192 6.77 -13.13 4.60
CA LEU A 192 6.29 -13.11 3.21
C LEU A 192 5.00 -13.93 3.03
N PHE A 193 4.89 -15.06 3.72
CA PHE A 193 3.64 -15.83 3.76
C PHE A 193 2.50 -15.00 4.37
N LEU A 194 2.70 -14.38 5.55
CA LEU A 194 1.69 -13.53 6.18
C LEU A 194 1.29 -12.35 5.29
N GLY A 195 2.25 -11.68 4.67
CA GLY A 195 1.99 -10.58 3.75
C GLY A 195 1.26 -11.04 2.48
N GLY A 196 1.65 -12.17 1.93
CA GLY A 196 1.02 -12.76 0.74
C GLY A 196 -0.43 -13.17 0.94
N ILE A 197 -0.85 -13.56 2.15
CA ILE A 197 -2.26 -13.84 2.48
C ILE A 197 -3.01 -12.62 3.04
N SER A 198 -2.35 -11.44 3.10
CA SER A 198 -2.95 -10.19 3.57
C SER A 198 -3.31 -9.23 2.43
N TRP A 199 -2.51 -9.19 1.36
CA TRP A 199 -2.66 -8.15 0.33
C TRP A 199 -2.09 -8.57 -1.03
N GLU A 200 -2.85 -8.29 -2.08
CA GLU A 200 -2.50 -8.59 -3.47
C GLU A 200 -1.24 -7.84 -3.94
N GLY A 201 -1.06 -6.60 -3.45
CA GLY A 201 0.11 -5.76 -3.75
C GLY A 201 1.38 -6.13 -2.99
N PHE A 202 1.36 -7.14 -2.10
CA PHE A 202 2.53 -7.52 -1.29
C PHE A 202 3.74 -7.97 -2.12
N GLY A 203 3.50 -8.43 -3.34
CA GLY A 203 4.54 -8.76 -4.31
C GLY A 203 5.52 -7.63 -4.63
N VAL A 204 5.18 -6.36 -4.36
CA VAL A 204 6.12 -5.24 -4.50
C VAL A 204 7.28 -5.38 -3.51
N PHE A 205 7.01 -5.73 -2.25
CA PHE A 205 8.06 -5.95 -1.24
C PHE A 205 8.91 -7.18 -1.59
N LEU A 206 8.29 -8.25 -2.08
CA LEU A 206 9.00 -9.40 -2.60
C LEU A 206 9.90 -9.02 -3.77
N SER A 207 9.43 -8.17 -4.70
CA SER A 207 10.20 -7.71 -5.85
C SER A 207 11.44 -6.92 -5.45
N ILE A 208 11.35 -6.09 -4.39
CA ILE A 208 12.52 -5.40 -3.82
C ILE A 208 13.56 -6.43 -3.35
N ILE A 209 13.15 -7.44 -2.60
CA ILE A 209 14.04 -8.50 -2.11
C ILE A 209 14.66 -9.28 -3.28
N LEU A 210 13.86 -9.66 -4.27
CA LEU A 210 14.35 -10.37 -5.46
C LEU A 210 15.36 -9.54 -6.26
N CYS A 211 15.14 -8.25 -6.43
CA CYS A 211 16.11 -7.38 -7.11
C CYS A 211 17.43 -7.27 -6.34
N VAL A 212 17.40 -7.25 -5.00
CA VAL A 212 18.63 -7.33 -4.19
C VAL A 212 19.31 -8.70 -4.37
N GLU A 213 18.55 -9.80 -4.41
CA GLU A 213 19.09 -11.14 -4.69
C GLU A 213 19.70 -11.23 -6.09
N ILE A 214 19.07 -10.66 -7.11
CA ILE A 214 19.61 -10.59 -8.49
C ILE A 214 20.91 -9.79 -8.50
N TRP A 215 20.97 -8.64 -7.81
CA TRP A 215 22.20 -7.88 -7.67
C TRP A 215 23.33 -8.72 -7.07
N ARG A 216 23.07 -9.39 -5.96
CA ARG A 216 24.04 -10.25 -5.28
C ARG A 216 24.46 -11.42 -6.15
N PHE A 217 23.52 -12.02 -6.86
CA PHE A 217 23.77 -13.12 -7.80
C PHE A 217 24.70 -12.72 -8.94
N ILE A 218 24.48 -11.57 -9.58
CA ILE A 218 25.33 -11.07 -10.67
C ILE A 218 26.71 -10.68 -10.16
N THR A 219 26.79 -10.13 -8.94
CA THR A 219 28.06 -9.61 -8.38
C THR A 219 28.87 -10.69 -7.65
N SER A 220 28.31 -11.85 -7.34
CA SER A 220 28.96 -12.97 -6.67
C SER A 220 29.73 -13.84 -7.66
N GLU A 221 30.87 -14.38 -7.22
CA GLU A 221 31.66 -15.34 -8.00
C GLU A 221 31.26 -16.79 -7.76
N THR A 222 30.55 -17.05 -6.66
CA THR A 222 30.16 -18.40 -6.23
C THR A 222 28.71 -18.45 -5.78
N GLU A 223 28.12 -19.65 -5.79
CA GLU A 223 26.73 -19.92 -5.32
C GLU A 223 26.68 -20.35 -3.84
N THR A 224 27.31 -19.58 -2.96
CA THR A 224 27.34 -19.89 -1.51
C THR A 224 25.97 -19.79 -0.84
N ASP A 225 25.07 -18.99 -1.37
CA ASP A 225 23.77 -18.68 -0.77
C ASP A 225 22.61 -19.54 -1.29
N LEU A 226 22.86 -20.48 -2.22
CA LEU A 226 21.81 -21.31 -2.84
C LEU A 226 20.97 -22.07 -1.80
N ARG A 227 21.61 -22.62 -0.76
CA ARG A 227 20.91 -23.32 0.33
C ARG A 227 19.91 -22.41 1.05
N TYR A 228 20.30 -21.19 1.38
CA TYR A 228 19.44 -20.25 2.09
C TYR A 228 18.30 -19.76 1.19
N TYR A 229 18.59 -19.54 -0.09
CA TYR A 229 17.58 -19.19 -1.06
C TYR A 229 16.54 -20.30 -1.24
N LEU A 230 16.96 -21.57 -1.30
CA LEU A 230 16.07 -22.73 -1.36
C LEU A 230 15.17 -22.79 -0.10
N ILE A 231 15.76 -22.68 1.11
CA ILE A 231 15.00 -22.65 2.36
C ILE A 231 13.96 -21.53 2.32
N TRP A 232 14.35 -20.35 1.88
CA TRP A 232 13.50 -19.19 1.77
C TRP A 232 12.29 -19.44 0.86
N VAL A 233 12.51 -19.89 -0.36
CA VAL A 233 11.46 -20.21 -1.33
C VAL A 233 10.53 -21.30 -0.79
N CYS A 234 11.08 -22.38 -0.23
CA CYS A 234 10.30 -23.47 0.35
C CYS A 234 9.45 -23.07 1.55
N THR A 235 9.79 -21.96 2.24
CA THR A 235 9.04 -21.50 3.40
C THR A 235 7.73 -20.81 3.00
N PHE A 236 7.69 -20.01 1.93
CA PHE A 236 6.49 -19.22 1.61
C PHE A 236 5.78 -19.64 0.32
N VAL A 237 6.49 -20.14 -0.70
CA VAL A 237 5.86 -20.44 -2.00
C VAL A 237 4.85 -21.59 -1.90
N PRO A 238 5.23 -22.80 -1.41
CA PRO A 238 4.27 -23.89 -1.27
C PRO A 238 3.19 -23.60 -0.24
N THR A 239 3.54 -22.89 0.85
CA THR A 239 2.57 -22.53 1.90
C THR A 239 1.50 -21.58 1.39
N LEU A 240 1.83 -20.56 0.59
CA LEU A 240 0.87 -19.68 -0.07
C LEU A 240 -0.04 -20.44 -1.02
N TYR A 241 0.53 -21.32 -1.85
CA TYR A 241 -0.23 -22.10 -2.82
C TYR A 241 -1.23 -23.04 -2.14
N ILE A 242 -0.83 -23.68 -1.03
CA ILE A 242 -1.68 -24.62 -0.29
C ILE A 242 -2.73 -23.86 0.54
N ALA A 243 -2.33 -22.81 1.27
CA ALA A 243 -3.17 -22.12 2.23
C ALA A 243 -4.27 -21.27 1.58
N SER A 244 -4.02 -20.68 0.40
CA SER A 244 -4.98 -19.75 -0.20
C SER A 244 -5.46 -20.18 -1.59
N PRO A 245 -6.78 -20.39 -1.78
CA PRO A 245 -7.36 -20.63 -3.10
C PRO A 245 -7.06 -19.54 -4.13
N ALA A 246 -6.87 -18.29 -3.71
CA ALA A 246 -6.55 -17.17 -4.58
C ALA A 246 -5.28 -17.41 -5.43
N TYR A 247 -4.30 -18.15 -4.89
CA TYR A 247 -3.08 -18.50 -5.61
C TYR A 247 -3.27 -19.65 -6.63
N ARG A 248 -4.37 -20.38 -6.55
CA ARG A 248 -4.67 -21.51 -7.46
C ARG A 248 -5.63 -21.14 -8.59
N SER A 249 -6.65 -20.34 -8.28
CA SER A 249 -7.75 -20.06 -9.23
C SER A 249 -7.68 -18.65 -9.83
N GLY A 250 -6.95 -17.73 -9.19
CA GLY A 250 -6.94 -16.32 -9.53
C GLY A 250 -8.29 -15.63 -9.23
N TYR A 251 -8.28 -14.35 -8.90
CA TYR A 251 -9.46 -13.62 -8.49
C TYR A 251 -9.31 -12.13 -8.78
N GLY A 252 -10.25 -11.51 -9.49
CA GLY A 252 -10.29 -10.07 -9.75
C GLY A 252 -8.95 -9.50 -10.19
N PHE A 253 -8.42 -8.51 -9.48
CA PHE A 253 -7.04 -8.00 -9.63
C PHE A 253 -5.99 -9.08 -9.38
N ALA A 254 -6.32 -10.13 -8.64
CA ALA A 254 -5.44 -11.22 -8.29
C ALA A 254 -5.38 -12.34 -9.32
N LYS A 255 -5.96 -12.21 -10.53
CA LYS A 255 -5.83 -13.20 -11.61
C LYS A 255 -4.37 -13.60 -11.87
N HIS A 256 -3.45 -12.69 -11.61
CA HIS A 256 -2.01 -12.87 -11.79
C HIS A 256 -1.24 -12.94 -10.47
N LEU A 257 -1.92 -13.17 -9.34
CA LEU A 257 -1.29 -13.20 -8.02
C LEU A 257 -0.15 -14.21 -7.95
N SER A 258 -0.36 -15.43 -8.46
CA SER A 258 0.69 -16.46 -8.54
C SER A 258 1.86 -16.02 -9.42
N ALA A 259 1.60 -15.34 -10.54
CA ALA A 259 2.65 -14.79 -11.39
C ALA A 259 3.45 -13.68 -10.71
N PHE A 260 2.87 -13.00 -9.75
CA PHE A 260 3.53 -11.93 -9.01
C PHE A 260 4.29 -12.41 -7.76
N MET A 261 3.73 -13.37 -7.02
CA MET A 261 4.27 -13.84 -5.74
C MET A 261 5.03 -15.17 -5.83
N LEU A 262 4.59 -16.12 -6.67
CA LEU A 262 5.14 -17.48 -6.67
C LEU A 262 6.13 -17.72 -7.81
N VAL A 263 5.80 -17.24 -9.02
CA VAL A 263 6.58 -17.56 -10.22
C VAL A 263 7.97 -16.91 -10.22
N PRO A 264 8.15 -15.61 -9.90
CA PRO A 264 9.46 -14.98 -9.96
C PRO A 264 10.52 -15.65 -9.04
N PRO A 265 10.23 -15.95 -7.76
CA PRO A 265 11.21 -16.63 -6.90
C PRO A 265 11.53 -18.04 -7.36
N LEU A 266 10.57 -18.78 -7.98
CA LEU A 266 10.82 -20.12 -8.54
C LEU A 266 11.69 -20.06 -9.79
N ILE A 267 11.42 -19.14 -10.71
CA ILE A 267 12.27 -18.92 -11.90
C ILE A 267 13.69 -18.60 -11.45
N PHE A 268 13.83 -17.69 -10.50
CA PHE A 268 15.16 -17.29 -10.03
C PHE A 268 15.87 -18.42 -9.29
N LEU A 269 15.15 -19.31 -8.58
CA LEU A 269 15.71 -20.55 -8.03
C LEU A 269 16.28 -21.44 -9.15
N GLY A 270 15.52 -21.64 -10.22
CA GLY A 270 15.97 -22.39 -11.40
C GLY A 270 17.24 -21.81 -12.02
N ILE A 271 17.32 -20.49 -12.15
CA ILE A 271 18.51 -19.78 -12.68
C ILE A 271 19.73 -20.01 -11.77
N ARG A 272 19.57 -19.94 -10.45
CA ARG A 272 20.64 -20.18 -9.48
C ARG A 272 21.12 -21.63 -9.51
N VAL A 273 20.20 -22.58 -9.56
CA VAL A 273 20.54 -24.01 -9.72
C VAL A 273 21.28 -24.25 -11.03
N LEU A 274 20.80 -23.67 -12.13
CA LEU A 274 21.45 -23.79 -13.44
C LEU A 274 22.88 -23.23 -13.41
N ARG A 275 23.08 -22.03 -12.85
CA ARG A 275 24.45 -21.49 -12.67
C ARG A 275 25.31 -22.42 -11.83
N TYR A 276 24.80 -22.91 -10.70
CA TYR A 276 25.53 -23.85 -9.85
C TYR A 276 25.98 -25.09 -10.63
N ILE A 277 25.11 -25.70 -11.43
CA ILE A 277 25.41 -26.86 -12.25
C ILE A 277 26.48 -26.49 -13.29
N LEU A 278 26.33 -25.38 -14.01
CA LEU A 278 27.25 -24.92 -15.05
C LEU A 278 28.67 -24.70 -14.53
N ILE A 279 28.84 -24.09 -13.34
CA ILE A 279 30.16 -23.73 -12.80
C ILE A 279 30.80 -24.83 -11.91
N THR A 280 30.03 -25.90 -11.56
CA THR A 280 30.56 -26.93 -10.63
C THR A 280 30.44 -28.36 -11.12
N LYS A 281 29.49 -28.69 -12.01
CA LYS A 281 29.15 -30.07 -12.36
C LYS A 281 29.36 -30.44 -13.84
N THR A 282 29.47 -29.44 -14.73
CA THR A 282 29.62 -29.68 -16.16
C THR A 282 31.09 -29.91 -16.54
N PRO A 283 31.37 -30.60 -17.67
CA PRO A 283 32.73 -30.71 -18.21
C PRO A 283 33.39 -29.33 -18.52
N TRP A 284 32.59 -28.29 -18.66
CA TRP A 284 33.06 -26.92 -18.93
C TRP A 284 33.22 -26.07 -17.66
N ALA A 285 32.99 -26.67 -16.48
CA ALA A 285 33.01 -25.92 -15.21
C ALA A 285 34.31 -25.14 -14.98
N GLU A 286 35.47 -25.77 -15.26
CA GLU A 286 36.79 -25.11 -15.12
C GLU A 286 36.93 -23.86 -16.03
N LYS A 287 36.38 -23.93 -17.26
CA LYS A 287 36.40 -22.78 -18.22
C LYS A 287 35.39 -21.71 -17.82
N LEU A 288 34.22 -22.08 -17.26
CA LEU A 288 33.14 -21.15 -16.90
C LEU A 288 33.34 -20.49 -15.54
N LYS A 289 34.03 -21.14 -14.61
CA LYS A 289 34.27 -20.65 -13.25
C LYS A 289 34.92 -19.24 -13.20
N PRO A 290 35.97 -18.93 -14.00
CA PRO A 290 36.53 -17.58 -14.05
C PRO A 290 35.53 -16.53 -14.58
N HIS A 291 34.54 -16.97 -15.38
CA HIS A 291 33.52 -16.09 -16.00
C HIS A 291 32.16 -16.20 -15.30
N SER A 292 32.13 -16.63 -14.04
CA SER A 292 30.91 -16.91 -13.27
C SER A 292 29.94 -15.71 -13.21
N ARG A 293 30.45 -14.47 -13.12
CA ARG A 293 29.64 -13.24 -13.20
C ARG A 293 29.00 -13.06 -14.58
N SER A 294 29.72 -13.33 -15.63
CA SER A 294 29.20 -13.27 -17.01
C SER A 294 28.10 -14.30 -17.24
N VAL A 295 28.30 -15.51 -16.72
CA VAL A 295 27.26 -16.57 -16.75
C VAL A 295 26.00 -16.12 -15.98
N ALA A 296 26.17 -15.55 -14.78
CA ALA A 296 25.06 -15.03 -13.99
C ALA A 296 24.27 -13.93 -14.72
N LEU A 297 24.99 -12.97 -15.30
CA LEU A 297 24.37 -11.88 -16.07
C LEU A 297 23.66 -12.42 -17.32
N GLY A 298 24.32 -13.32 -18.08
CA GLY A 298 23.72 -13.93 -19.28
C GLY A 298 22.44 -14.70 -18.96
N LEU A 299 22.43 -15.50 -17.90
CA LEU A 299 21.24 -16.21 -17.45
C LEU A 299 20.12 -15.27 -17.01
N THR A 300 20.45 -14.21 -16.30
CA THR A 300 19.48 -13.19 -15.88
C THR A 300 18.87 -12.48 -17.09
N LEU A 301 19.69 -12.01 -18.03
CA LEU A 301 19.21 -11.34 -19.24
C LEU A 301 18.39 -12.25 -20.13
N ALA A 302 18.82 -13.51 -20.31
CA ALA A 302 18.04 -14.52 -21.06
C ALA A 302 16.66 -14.75 -20.41
N SER A 303 16.60 -14.84 -19.10
CA SER A 303 15.32 -15.02 -18.38
C SER A 303 14.39 -13.80 -18.50
N ILE A 304 14.94 -12.59 -18.44
CA ILE A 304 14.19 -11.36 -18.66
C ILE A 304 13.67 -11.33 -20.12
N ALA A 305 14.52 -11.68 -21.10
CA ALA A 305 14.10 -11.70 -22.50
C ALA A 305 13.01 -12.73 -22.75
N LEU A 306 13.08 -13.93 -22.14
CA LEU A 306 12.04 -14.96 -22.21
C LEU A 306 10.73 -14.48 -21.56
N ALA A 307 10.80 -13.84 -20.39
CA ALA A 307 9.62 -13.29 -19.72
C ALA A 307 8.95 -12.19 -20.55
N LEU A 308 9.73 -11.27 -21.12
CA LEU A 308 9.22 -10.23 -22.01
C LEU A 308 8.62 -10.84 -23.28
N GLY A 309 9.28 -11.82 -23.89
CA GLY A 309 8.76 -12.55 -25.05
C GLY A 309 7.41 -13.22 -24.75
N TYR A 310 7.31 -13.88 -23.58
CA TYR A 310 6.05 -14.46 -23.13
C TYR A 310 4.94 -13.42 -22.96
N VAL A 311 5.23 -12.29 -22.31
CA VAL A 311 4.27 -11.18 -22.15
C VAL A 311 3.82 -10.61 -23.49
N LEU A 312 4.76 -10.44 -24.45
CA LEU A 312 4.43 -9.95 -25.78
C LEU A 312 3.55 -10.92 -26.57
N ILE A 313 3.82 -12.23 -26.48
CA ILE A 313 3.00 -13.27 -27.12
C ILE A 313 1.61 -13.31 -26.48
N GLN A 314 1.53 -13.19 -25.18
CA GLN A 314 0.28 -13.19 -24.41
C GLN A 314 -0.40 -11.81 -24.34
N ARG A 315 0.06 -10.84 -25.14
CA ARG A 315 -0.43 -9.45 -25.09
C ARG A 315 -1.95 -9.33 -25.14
N ASN A 316 -2.63 -10.14 -25.95
CA ASN A 316 -4.08 -10.16 -26.05
C ASN A 316 -4.75 -10.71 -24.78
N THR A 317 -4.08 -11.58 -24.05
CA THR A 317 -4.57 -12.15 -22.78
C THR A 317 -4.34 -11.19 -21.62
N PHE A 318 -3.17 -10.53 -21.58
CA PHE A 318 -2.83 -9.53 -20.57
C PHE A 318 -3.42 -8.15 -20.86
N GLY A 319 -3.49 -7.75 -22.14
CA GLY A 319 -3.97 -6.42 -22.54
C GLY A 319 -5.48 -6.20 -22.37
N SER A 320 -6.27 -7.28 -22.32
CA SER A 320 -7.72 -7.19 -22.06
C SER A 320 -8.08 -6.96 -20.58
N THR A 321 -7.10 -7.14 -19.68
CA THR A 321 -7.32 -7.04 -18.22
C THR A 321 -6.59 -5.85 -17.59
N THR A 322 -5.69 -5.19 -18.32
CA THR A 322 -4.89 -4.06 -17.82
C THR A 322 -5.19 -2.79 -18.62
N VAL A 323 -6.43 -2.32 -18.56
CA VAL A 323 -6.65 -0.89 -18.76
C VAL A 323 -5.92 -0.22 -17.60
N PRO A 324 -4.95 0.69 -17.83
CA PRO A 324 -4.33 1.44 -16.76
C PRO A 324 -5.41 2.02 -15.84
N MET A 325 -5.23 1.97 -14.52
CA MET A 325 -6.23 2.51 -13.58
C MET A 325 -6.63 3.95 -13.94
N SER A 326 -5.67 4.74 -14.46
CA SER A 326 -5.89 6.10 -14.95
C SER A 326 -6.83 6.21 -16.16
N GLN A 327 -7.11 5.14 -16.87
CA GLN A 327 -7.99 5.12 -18.06
C GLN A 327 -9.34 4.44 -17.79
N ASN A 328 -9.52 3.82 -16.61
CA ASN A 328 -10.79 3.25 -16.22
C ASN A 328 -11.68 4.37 -15.66
N GLU A 329 -12.80 4.66 -16.30
CA GLU A 329 -13.74 5.72 -15.90
C GLU A 329 -14.18 5.59 -14.43
N LEU A 330 -14.49 4.37 -13.98
CA LEU A 330 -14.84 4.11 -12.60
C LEU A 330 -13.67 4.44 -11.65
N MET A 331 -12.46 4.03 -12.00
CA MET A 331 -11.27 4.28 -11.15
C MET A 331 -10.91 5.77 -11.12
N GLN A 332 -11.28 6.55 -12.13
CA GLN A 332 -11.10 8.00 -12.09
C GLN A 332 -12.04 8.70 -11.10
N THR A 333 -13.14 8.08 -10.68
CA THR A 333 -14.02 8.62 -9.64
C THR A 333 -13.40 8.46 -8.25
N VAL A 334 -12.48 7.50 -8.07
CA VAL A 334 -11.78 7.26 -6.79
C VAL A 334 -10.68 8.31 -6.60
N ALA A 335 -10.85 9.18 -5.62
CA ALA A 335 -9.93 10.30 -5.38
C ALA A 335 -8.47 9.87 -5.16
N GLU A 336 -8.24 8.70 -4.59
CA GLU A 336 -6.92 8.15 -4.28
C GLU A 336 -6.16 7.60 -5.50
N LEU A 337 -6.89 7.28 -6.58
CA LEU A 337 -6.33 6.76 -7.82
C LEU A 337 -6.07 7.86 -8.86
N LYS A 338 -6.20 9.13 -8.47
CA LYS A 338 -5.87 10.27 -9.33
C LYS A 338 -4.38 10.61 -9.24
N ASN A 339 -3.86 11.15 -10.35
CA ASN A 339 -2.51 11.70 -10.40
C ASN A 339 -2.39 12.92 -9.50
N PRO A 340 -1.45 12.97 -8.57
CA PRO A 340 -1.26 14.14 -7.72
C PRO A 340 -0.55 15.27 -8.46
N PHE A 341 -0.91 16.50 -8.11
CA PHE A 341 -0.19 17.70 -8.51
C PHE A 341 1.09 17.89 -7.69
N LEU A 342 1.99 18.77 -8.13
CA LEU A 342 3.24 19.05 -7.42
C LEU A 342 2.99 19.57 -6.01
N GLU A 343 1.98 20.41 -5.83
CA GLU A 343 1.60 21.02 -4.55
C GLU A 343 1.22 19.93 -3.51
N TYR A 344 0.60 18.84 -3.95
CA TYR A 344 0.32 17.69 -3.10
C TYR A 344 1.60 17.09 -2.53
N TRP A 345 2.63 16.89 -3.36
CA TRP A 345 3.92 16.36 -2.93
C TRP A 345 4.62 17.30 -1.96
N MET A 346 4.58 18.60 -2.24
CA MET A 346 5.16 19.62 -1.36
C MET A 346 4.49 19.65 0.01
N PHE A 347 3.17 19.49 0.06
CA PHE A 347 2.45 19.41 1.33
C PHE A 347 2.80 18.12 2.10
N ARG A 348 2.83 16.98 1.43
CA ARG A 348 3.01 15.66 2.04
C ARG A 348 4.43 15.41 2.54
N TYR A 349 5.44 15.88 1.83
CA TYR A 349 6.83 15.55 2.10
C TYR A 349 7.71 16.77 2.40
N GLY A 350 7.43 17.93 1.84
CA GLY A 350 8.21 19.16 2.01
C GLY A 350 9.70 18.98 1.73
N SER A 351 10.53 19.59 2.59
CA SER A 351 12.00 19.57 2.46
C SER A 351 12.61 18.16 2.63
N ILE A 352 11.94 17.24 3.34
CA ILE A 352 12.45 15.86 3.51
C ILE A 352 12.53 15.14 2.15
N PHE A 353 11.60 15.42 1.22
CA PHE A 353 11.66 14.85 -0.13
C PHE A 353 12.91 15.28 -0.87
N VAL A 354 13.22 16.59 -0.86
CA VAL A 354 14.41 17.14 -1.51
C VAL A 354 15.69 16.56 -0.91
N LEU A 355 15.76 16.47 0.42
CA LEU A 355 16.91 15.87 1.11
C LEU A 355 17.02 14.37 0.79
N GLY A 356 15.92 13.63 0.75
CA GLY A 356 15.90 12.22 0.38
C GLY A 356 16.36 11.99 -1.05
N TYR A 357 15.87 12.79 -1.99
CA TYR A 357 16.31 12.73 -3.37
C TYR A 357 17.82 13.08 -3.50
N CYS A 358 18.28 14.16 -2.90
CA CYS A 358 19.70 14.50 -2.89
C CYS A 358 20.54 13.40 -2.21
N GLY A 359 20.02 12.78 -1.16
CA GLY A 359 20.67 11.68 -0.46
C GLY A 359 20.84 10.44 -1.32
N ILE A 360 19.84 10.04 -2.09
CA ILE A 360 19.94 8.87 -2.98
C ILE A 360 20.93 9.11 -4.11
N VAL A 361 20.95 10.31 -4.71
CA VAL A 361 21.94 10.71 -5.74
C VAL A 361 23.34 10.74 -5.14
N MET A 362 23.50 11.33 -3.96
CA MET A 362 24.80 11.38 -3.28
C MET A 362 25.30 9.99 -2.88
N ALA A 363 24.42 9.10 -2.43
CA ALA A 363 24.77 7.71 -2.15
C ALA A 363 25.29 7.00 -3.39
N ALA A 364 24.63 7.15 -4.54
CA ALA A 364 25.10 6.58 -5.82
C ALA A 364 26.52 7.08 -6.18
N ILE A 365 26.77 8.38 -6.02
CA ILE A 365 28.09 8.96 -6.30
C ILE A 365 29.15 8.47 -5.29
N ARG A 366 28.82 8.36 -4.00
CA ARG A 366 29.74 7.86 -2.96
C ARG A 366 30.14 6.40 -3.20
N PHE A 367 29.16 5.54 -3.54
CA PHE A 367 29.41 4.12 -3.76
C PHE A 367 30.18 3.84 -5.04
N TRP A 368 29.85 4.52 -6.14
CA TRP A 368 30.42 4.20 -7.45
C TRP A 368 31.28 5.32 -8.05
N LYS A 369 31.58 6.38 -7.27
CA LYS A 369 32.38 7.55 -7.72
C LYS A 369 31.82 8.14 -9.03
N THR A 370 32.67 8.44 -10.00
CA THR A 370 32.23 8.96 -11.31
C THR A 370 31.23 8.03 -12.04
N ARG A 371 31.30 6.72 -11.82
CA ARG A 371 30.33 5.77 -12.41
C ARG A 371 28.94 5.88 -11.79
N GLY A 372 28.81 6.45 -10.59
CA GLY A 372 27.52 6.72 -9.96
C GLY A 372 26.62 7.63 -10.79
N VAL A 373 27.19 8.43 -11.70
CA VAL A 373 26.44 9.26 -12.66
C VAL A 373 25.51 8.40 -13.54
N LEU A 374 25.88 7.13 -13.82
CA LEU A 374 25.04 6.18 -14.58
C LEU A 374 23.73 5.85 -13.90
N LEU A 375 23.61 6.09 -12.59
CA LEU A 375 22.33 5.99 -11.86
C LEU A 375 21.78 7.37 -11.50
N ALA A 376 22.64 8.31 -11.13
CA ALA A 376 22.21 9.64 -10.69
C ALA A 376 21.38 10.37 -11.77
N VAL A 377 21.81 10.33 -13.02
CA VAL A 377 21.11 11.00 -14.13
C VAL A 377 19.75 10.33 -14.44
N PRO A 378 19.69 9.02 -14.69
CA PRO A 378 18.40 8.36 -14.90
C PRO A 378 17.44 8.48 -13.70
N LEU A 379 17.95 8.43 -12.47
CA LEU A 379 17.15 8.61 -11.26
C LEU A 379 16.58 10.04 -11.18
N THR A 380 17.35 11.05 -11.59
CA THR A 380 16.85 12.43 -11.69
C THR A 380 15.73 12.51 -12.71
N LEU A 381 15.92 11.95 -13.90
CA LEU A 381 14.88 11.90 -14.93
C LEU A 381 13.63 11.15 -14.46
N PHE A 382 13.81 10.01 -13.79
CA PHE A 382 12.71 9.25 -13.18
C PHE A 382 11.95 10.10 -12.15
N THR A 383 12.65 10.78 -11.26
CA THR A 383 12.05 11.63 -10.23
C THR A 383 11.26 12.78 -10.86
N ILE A 384 11.83 13.45 -11.85
CA ILE A 384 11.14 14.54 -12.57
C ILE A 384 9.90 14.01 -13.28
N THR A 385 10.01 12.92 -14.05
CA THR A 385 8.87 12.37 -14.81
C THR A 385 7.78 11.75 -13.93
N THR A 386 8.09 11.44 -12.69
CA THR A 386 7.13 10.94 -11.70
C THR A 386 6.40 12.07 -11.00
N PHE A 387 7.14 12.99 -10.35
CA PHE A 387 6.58 13.98 -9.44
C PHE A 387 6.17 15.29 -10.11
N TYR A 388 6.69 15.58 -11.31
CA TYR A 388 6.30 16.71 -12.17
C TYR A 388 5.38 16.28 -13.31
N ARG A 389 4.82 15.08 -13.26
CA ARG A 389 4.03 14.52 -14.35
C ARG A 389 2.96 15.46 -14.88
N SER A 390 2.13 16.03 -14.00
CA SER A 390 1.04 16.92 -14.41
C SER A 390 1.51 18.13 -15.23
N ARG A 391 2.67 18.70 -14.88
CA ARG A 391 3.29 19.81 -15.64
C ARG A 391 3.89 19.33 -16.96
N LEU A 392 4.56 18.18 -16.97
CA LEU A 392 5.13 17.62 -18.19
C LEU A 392 4.05 17.24 -19.19
N ASP A 393 2.96 16.61 -18.71
CA ASP A 393 1.82 16.22 -19.54
C ASP A 393 1.10 17.44 -20.13
N SER A 394 1.03 18.56 -19.40
CA SER A 394 0.48 19.81 -19.92
C SER A 394 1.38 20.52 -20.94
N LEU A 395 2.69 20.38 -20.84
CA LEU A 395 3.66 21.02 -21.74
C LEU A 395 3.91 20.21 -23.01
N TRP A 396 4.05 18.89 -22.90
CA TRP A 396 4.52 18.02 -23.99
C TRP A 396 3.56 16.89 -24.36
N GLY A 397 2.41 16.79 -23.69
CA GLY A 397 1.42 15.76 -23.87
C GLY A 397 1.75 14.47 -23.09
N THR A 398 0.70 13.71 -22.75
CA THR A 398 0.78 12.48 -21.94
C THR A 398 1.63 11.39 -22.58
N ALA A 399 1.61 11.27 -23.91
CA ALA A 399 2.42 10.28 -24.63
C ALA A 399 3.91 10.53 -24.44
N THR A 400 4.37 11.79 -24.58
CA THR A 400 5.77 12.18 -24.36
C THR A 400 6.17 11.99 -22.89
N GLY A 401 5.34 12.36 -21.93
CA GLY A 401 5.57 12.14 -20.50
C GLY A 401 5.75 10.65 -20.18
N ASN A 402 4.94 9.78 -20.75
CA ASN A 402 5.04 8.32 -20.60
C ASN A 402 6.30 7.74 -21.25
N LEU A 403 6.67 8.24 -22.42
CA LEU A 403 7.92 7.83 -23.10
C LEU A 403 9.15 8.18 -22.28
N LEU A 404 9.23 9.43 -21.76
CA LEU A 404 10.34 9.88 -20.92
C LEU A 404 10.44 9.08 -19.61
N PHE A 405 9.31 8.78 -18.99
CA PHE A 405 9.25 7.94 -17.80
C PHE A 405 9.75 6.51 -18.08
N SER A 406 9.30 5.91 -19.18
CA SER A 406 9.75 4.57 -19.61
C SER A 406 11.25 4.57 -19.91
N ALA A 407 11.75 5.60 -20.60
CA ALA A 407 13.18 5.76 -20.87
C ALA A 407 13.99 5.92 -19.58
N ALA A 408 13.47 6.64 -18.59
CA ALA A 408 14.12 6.78 -17.28
C ALA A 408 14.23 5.43 -16.55
N ILE A 409 13.17 4.61 -16.55
CA ILE A 409 13.20 3.27 -15.96
C ILE A 409 14.22 2.38 -16.68
N VAL A 410 14.18 2.33 -18.01
CA VAL A 410 15.09 1.49 -18.80
C VAL A 410 16.54 1.91 -18.57
N THR A 411 16.84 3.22 -18.55
CA THR A 411 18.19 3.72 -18.30
C THR A 411 18.64 3.48 -16.86
N CYS A 412 17.75 3.52 -15.87
CA CYS A 412 18.06 3.08 -14.49
C CYS A 412 18.45 1.60 -14.45
N ILE A 413 17.70 0.73 -15.12
CA ILE A 413 17.99 -0.72 -15.20
C ILE A 413 19.35 -0.94 -15.87
N ILE A 414 19.60 -0.30 -17.00
CA ILE A 414 20.90 -0.39 -17.70
C ILE A 414 22.03 0.08 -16.80
N GLY A 415 21.89 1.24 -16.15
CA GLY A 415 22.86 1.78 -15.20
C GLY A 415 23.17 0.78 -14.08
N PHE A 416 22.12 0.18 -13.51
CA PHE A 416 22.23 -0.82 -12.46
C PHE A 416 23.00 -2.08 -12.93
N VAL A 417 22.65 -2.61 -14.10
CA VAL A 417 23.33 -3.76 -14.70
C VAL A 417 24.80 -3.47 -14.99
N VAL A 418 25.12 -2.29 -15.58
CA VAL A 418 26.48 -1.88 -15.87
C VAL A 418 27.32 -1.73 -14.59
N LEU A 419 26.74 -1.17 -13.53
CA LEU A 419 27.42 -1.05 -12.24
C LEU A 419 27.63 -2.42 -11.57
N ALA A 420 26.66 -3.33 -11.64
CA ALA A 420 26.81 -4.69 -11.17
C ALA A 420 27.95 -5.43 -11.91
N TRP A 421 27.99 -5.32 -13.24
CA TRP A 421 29.04 -5.90 -14.08
C TRP A 421 30.44 -5.36 -13.77
N ARG A 422 30.57 -4.04 -13.67
CA ARG A 422 31.86 -3.35 -13.47
C ARG A 422 32.25 -3.20 -12.00
N ARG A 423 31.61 -3.91 -11.08
CA ARG A 423 31.87 -3.84 -9.65
C ARG A 423 33.28 -4.26 -9.30
N GLN A 424 34.02 -3.40 -8.63
CA GLN A 424 35.40 -3.65 -8.19
C GLN A 424 35.52 -3.91 -6.68
N ARG A 425 34.62 -3.34 -5.86
CA ARG A 425 34.63 -3.44 -4.40
C ARG A 425 33.21 -3.64 -3.89
N THR A 426 33.07 -4.28 -2.71
CA THR A 426 31.81 -4.39 -1.97
C THR A 426 31.79 -3.27 -0.92
N PRO A 427 31.01 -2.20 -1.14
CA PRO A 427 30.82 -1.22 -0.08
C PRO A 427 30.09 -1.85 1.10
N GLU A 428 30.43 -1.37 2.31
CA GLU A 428 29.70 -1.77 3.49
C GLU A 428 28.22 -1.35 3.37
N ASN A 429 27.31 -2.21 3.79
CA ASN A 429 25.86 -1.98 3.75
C ASN A 429 25.24 -1.83 2.35
N GLU A 430 25.97 -2.17 1.28
CA GLU A 430 25.49 -2.02 -0.11
C GLU A 430 24.07 -2.58 -0.32
N SER A 431 23.80 -3.79 0.14
CA SER A 431 22.47 -4.42 0.02
C SER A 431 21.35 -3.59 0.67
N THR A 432 21.64 -2.90 1.78
CA THR A 432 20.69 -2.00 2.44
C THR A 432 20.38 -0.77 1.59
N TYR A 433 21.42 -0.12 1.04
CA TYR A 433 21.22 1.03 0.17
C TYR A 433 20.46 0.66 -1.12
N ILE A 434 20.78 -0.49 -1.70
CA ILE A 434 20.07 -1.00 -2.89
C ILE A 434 18.61 -1.28 -2.56
N ALA A 435 18.32 -1.94 -1.42
CA ALA A 435 16.95 -2.22 -1.02
C ALA A 435 16.12 -0.94 -0.85
N PHE A 436 16.64 0.08 -0.17
CA PHE A 436 15.92 1.35 0.00
C PHE A 436 15.85 2.18 -1.29
N ALA A 437 16.83 2.08 -2.19
CA ALA A 437 16.75 2.71 -3.52
C ALA A 437 15.69 2.06 -4.40
N LEU A 438 15.61 0.71 -4.40
CA LEU A 438 14.55 -0.03 -5.08
C LEU A 438 13.17 0.24 -4.45
N TRP A 439 13.11 0.35 -3.12
CA TRP A 439 11.91 0.77 -2.42
C TRP A 439 11.41 2.13 -2.94
N PHE A 440 12.30 3.12 -3.05
CA PHE A 440 11.97 4.42 -3.63
C PHE A 440 11.45 4.28 -5.06
N LEU A 441 12.17 3.55 -5.93
CA LEU A 441 11.80 3.40 -7.34
C LEU A 441 10.45 2.71 -7.52
N PHE A 442 10.21 1.56 -6.86
CA PHE A 442 8.97 0.81 -7.03
C PHE A 442 7.75 1.59 -6.54
N TRP A 443 7.80 2.12 -5.31
CA TRP A 443 6.66 2.83 -4.75
C TRP A 443 6.42 4.17 -5.44
N SER A 444 7.46 4.90 -5.84
CA SER A 444 7.31 6.13 -6.63
C SER A 444 6.73 5.86 -8.02
N ALA A 445 7.11 4.76 -8.68
CA ALA A 445 6.53 4.38 -9.96
C ALA A 445 5.03 4.10 -9.84
N LEU A 446 4.61 3.38 -8.80
CA LEU A 446 3.20 3.11 -8.53
C LEU A 446 2.41 4.38 -8.18
N THR A 447 3.02 5.27 -7.42
CA THR A 447 2.37 6.52 -7.01
C THR A 447 2.19 7.50 -8.17
N ARG A 448 2.97 7.35 -9.24
CA ARG A 448 2.82 8.17 -10.44
C ARG A 448 1.40 8.12 -11.03
N ASP A 449 0.75 6.97 -10.95
CA ASP A 449 -0.61 6.75 -11.45
C ASP A 449 -1.68 6.76 -10.34
N ALA A 450 -1.28 6.56 -9.08
CA ALA A 450 -2.21 6.46 -7.96
C ALA A 450 -1.58 7.01 -6.67
N LYS A 451 -2.02 8.19 -6.22
CA LYS A 451 -1.50 8.82 -5.00
C LYS A 451 -1.65 7.97 -3.73
N ARG A 452 -2.51 6.95 -3.74
CA ARG A 452 -2.69 5.98 -2.65
C ARG A 452 -1.38 5.39 -2.13
N TYR A 453 -0.40 5.18 -3.02
CA TYR A 453 0.85 4.51 -2.67
C TYR A 453 1.92 5.45 -2.07
N ASP A 454 1.65 6.75 -1.94
CA ASP A 454 2.61 7.71 -1.38
C ASP A 454 3.03 7.34 0.05
N PHE A 455 2.11 6.81 0.85
CA PHE A 455 2.37 6.33 2.20
C PHE A 455 3.64 5.46 2.30
N PHE A 456 3.87 4.60 1.31
CA PHE A 456 5.01 3.68 1.29
C PHE A 456 6.34 4.34 0.91
N ILE A 457 6.35 5.45 0.17
CA ILE A 457 7.59 6.14 -0.26
C ILE A 457 8.34 6.72 0.96
N GLY A 458 7.61 7.14 1.99
CA GLY A 458 8.16 7.82 3.17
C GLY A 458 9.37 7.13 3.78
N MET A 459 9.40 5.80 3.80
CA MET A 459 10.46 4.99 4.40
C MET A 459 11.82 5.25 3.72
N SER A 460 11.86 5.18 2.39
CA SER A 460 13.09 5.39 1.62
C SER A 460 13.53 6.85 1.61
N VAL A 461 12.57 7.78 1.51
CA VAL A 461 12.86 9.23 1.54
C VAL A 461 13.49 9.62 2.89
N ALA A 462 12.91 9.15 4.01
CA ALA A 462 13.46 9.39 5.35
C ALA A 462 14.86 8.79 5.52
N PHE A 463 15.08 7.56 5.02
CA PHE A 463 16.38 6.90 5.07
C PHE A 463 17.47 7.72 4.35
N PHE A 464 17.25 8.10 3.09
CA PHE A 464 18.22 8.83 2.32
C PHE A 464 18.41 10.28 2.79
N ALA A 465 17.36 10.93 3.29
CA ALA A 465 17.48 12.24 3.93
C ALA A 465 18.36 12.18 5.18
N SER A 466 18.18 11.15 6.01
CA SER A 466 19.01 10.91 7.18
C SER A 466 20.47 10.62 6.80
N ASP A 467 20.70 9.78 5.78
CA ASP A 467 22.02 9.45 5.29
C ASP A 467 22.78 10.71 4.80
N LEU A 468 22.09 11.59 4.06
CA LEU A 468 22.68 12.87 3.63
C LEU A 468 23.04 13.76 4.81
N ILE A 469 22.15 13.90 5.81
CA ILE A 469 22.42 14.74 7.00
C ILE A 469 23.62 14.19 7.77
N CYS A 470 23.68 12.88 7.99
CA CYS A 470 24.80 12.24 8.67
C CYS A 470 26.11 12.41 7.89
N PHE A 471 26.07 12.25 6.57
CA PHE A 471 27.23 12.47 5.70
C PHE A 471 27.75 13.91 5.79
N LEU A 472 26.87 14.91 5.67
CA LEU A 472 27.24 16.32 5.79
C LEU A 472 27.82 16.63 7.17
N ALA A 473 27.23 16.10 8.24
CA ALA A 473 27.73 16.27 9.60
C ALA A 473 29.14 15.69 9.79
N ASP A 474 29.40 14.50 9.24
CA ASP A 474 30.72 13.87 9.29
C ASP A 474 31.74 14.61 8.41
N PHE A 475 31.34 15.08 7.22
CA PHE A 475 32.19 15.84 6.30
C PHE A 475 32.65 17.16 6.93
N TYR A 476 31.71 18.00 7.38
CA TYR A 476 32.03 19.28 8.02
C TYR A 476 32.71 19.10 9.38
N GLY A 477 32.29 18.12 10.19
CA GLY A 477 32.92 17.81 11.46
C GLY A 477 34.38 17.40 11.31
N ASN A 478 34.79 16.83 10.18
CA ASN A 478 36.17 16.49 9.88
C ASN A 478 37.01 17.72 9.41
N GLN A 479 36.38 18.69 8.77
CA GLN A 479 37.08 19.90 8.29
C GLN A 479 37.35 20.91 9.42
N ILE A 480 36.45 21.04 10.39
CA ILE A 480 36.51 22.06 11.46
C ILE A 480 37.38 21.59 12.66
N LYS A 481 38.16 20.55 12.50
CA LYS A 481 38.96 19.86 13.53
C LYS A 481 39.78 20.73 14.50
N LYS A 482 40.07 21.99 14.18
CA LYS A 482 41.04 22.80 14.91
C LYS A 482 40.43 23.59 16.10
N ARG A 483 39.11 23.72 16.24
CA ARG A 483 38.49 24.61 17.24
C ARG A 483 37.39 23.99 18.14
N VAL A 484 36.76 22.89 17.74
CA VAL A 484 35.62 22.30 18.44
C VAL A 484 35.76 20.77 18.50
N PRO A 485 35.41 20.10 19.61
CA PRO A 485 35.45 18.65 19.68
C PRO A 485 34.58 18.01 18.58
N GLN A 486 35.19 17.13 17.78
CA GLN A 486 34.54 16.49 16.63
C GLN A 486 33.23 15.77 17.00
N ARG A 487 33.16 15.18 18.20
CA ARG A 487 31.95 14.52 18.71
C ARG A 487 30.78 15.51 18.85
N LEU A 488 31.06 16.74 19.29
CA LEU A 488 30.04 17.77 19.48
C LEU A 488 29.48 18.23 18.12
N LEU A 489 30.33 18.43 17.12
CA LEU A 489 29.89 18.82 15.77
C LEU A 489 29.05 17.72 15.08
N LYS A 490 29.43 16.45 15.23
CA LYS A 490 28.70 15.30 14.69
C LYS A 490 27.30 15.12 15.27
N THR A 491 27.04 15.68 16.44
CA THR A 491 25.69 15.70 17.04
C THR A 491 24.98 17.03 16.83
N ALA A 492 25.68 18.16 16.95
CA ALA A 492 25.09 19.49 16.84
C ALA A 492 24.54 19.77 15.42
N ILE A 493 25.28 19.41 14.35
CA ILE A 493 24.85 19.66 12.98
C ILE A 493 23.51 18.95 12.66
N PRO A 494 23.35 17.63 12.90
CA PRO A 494 22.08 16.97 12.68
C PRO A 494 20.95 17.55 13.54
N THR A 495 21.23 17.89 14.81
CA THR A 495 20.22 18.47 15.72
C THR A 495 19.73 19.83 15.22
N VAL A 496 20.63 20.70 14.79
CA VAL A 496 20.26 22.01 14.21
C VAL A 496 19.49 21.84 12.91
N MET A 497 19.93 20.95 12.01
CA MET A 497 19.21 20.65 10.77
C MET A 497 17.80 20.09 11.03
N LEU A 498 17.66 19.17 11.98
CA LEU A 498 16.35 18.69 12.42
C LEU A 498 15.48 19.81 12.99
N GLY A 499 16.02 20.68 13.83
CA GLY A 499 15.32 21.82 14.38
C GLY A 499 14.78 22.73 13.26
N ILE A 500 15.60 23.03 12.25
CA ILE A 500 15.20 23.84 11.10
C ILE A 500 14.09 23.13 10.29
N ILE A 501 14.23 21.84 9.99
CA ILE A 501 13.26 21.08 9.20
C ILE A 501 11.93 20.96 9.95
N LEU A 502 11.97 20.71 11.25
CA LEU A 502 10.77 20.47 12.06
C LEU A 502 10.00 21.76 12.35
N PHE A 503 10.70 22.88 12.56
CA PHE A 503 10.09 24.09 13.11
C PHE A 503 10.20 25.32 12.20
N TRP A 504 11.12 25.35 11.26
CA TRP A 504 11.36 26.52 10.42
C TRP A 504 11.39 26.20 8.93
N THR A 505 10.26 26.39 8.26
CA THR A 505 10.14 26.44 6.81
C THR A 505 9.12 27.49 6.41
N PRO A 506 9.18 28.09 5.18
CA PRO A 506 8.25 29.12 4.74
C PRO A 506 6.75 28.74 4.80
N ALA A 507 6.44 27.45 4.76
CA ALA A 507 5.08 26.92 4.80
C ALA A 507 4.70 26.30 6.17
N GLY A 508 5.39 26.66 7.25
CA GLY A 508 5.32 25.99 8.54
C GLY A 508 6.24 24.75 8.59
N GLY A 509 6.84 24.49 9.74
CA GLY A 509 7.71 23.33 9.94
C GLY A 509 6.96 21.99 9.84
N HIS A 510 7.68 20.91 9.66
CA HIS A 510 7.09 19.58 9.60
C HIS A 510 6.25 19.22 10.83
N ALA A 511 6.64 19.67 12.02
CA ALA A 511 5.85 19.47 13.24
C ALA A 511 4.44 20.08 13.13
N THR A 512 4.34 21.34 12.64
CA THR A 512 3.05 22.01 12.44
C THR A 512 2.21 21.31 11.37
N ARG A 513 2.83 20.95 10.23
CA ARG A 513 2.13 20.21 9.17
C ARG A 513 1.63 18.85 9.62
N THR A 514 2.40 18.16 10.46
CA THR A 514 2.03 16.88 11.05
C THR A 514 0.78 16.99 11.91
N LEU A 515 0.74 18.02 12.77
CA LEU A 515 -0.43 18.27 13.61
C LEU A 515 -1.65 18.60 12.78
N LEU A 516 -1.50 19.45 11.75
CA LEU A 516 -2.56 19.78 10.81
C LEU A 516 -3.03 18.55 10.02
N ALA A 517 -2.10 17.74 9.50
CA ALA A 517 -2.44 16.51 8.79
C ALA A 517 -3.18 15.54 9.71
N ALA A 518 -2.71 15.33 10.93
CA ALA A 518 -3.36 14.46 11.89
C ALA A 518 -4.77 14.96 12.26
N THR A 519 -5.04 16.24 12.20
CA THR A 519 -6.37 16.82 12.43
C THR A 519 -7.24 16.73 11.18
N TYR A 520 -6.70 17.07 10.02
CA TYR A 520 -7.43 17.13 8.75
C TYR A 520 -7.87 15.75 8.26
N PHE A 521 -6.98 14.76 8.31
CA PHE A 521 -7.27 13.41 7.81
C PHE A 521 -8.13 12.55 8.74
N ARG A 522 -8.60 13.10 9.87
CA ARG A 522 -9.43 12.41 10.86
C ARG A 522 -10.88 12.90 10.89
N GLN A 523 -11.33 13.51 9.83
CA GLN A 523 -12.74 13.87 9.71
C GLN A 523 -13.54 12.60 9.39
N ALA A 524 -14.11 11.98 10.43
CA ALA A 524 -15.25 11.08 10.26
C ALA A 524 -16.45 11.88 9.75
N ILE A 525 -17.46 11.21 9.26
CA ILE A 525 -18.77 11.83 9.04
C ILE A 525 -19.22 12.42 10.38
N PRO A 526 -19.50 13.73 10.49
CA PRO A 526 -19.94 14.32 11.75
C PRO A 526 -21.13 13.59 12.33
N GLY A 527 -21.15 13.42 13.66
CA GLY A 527 -22.21 12.66 14.35
C GLY A 527 -23.61 13.24 14.18
N ASP A 528 -23.70 14.53 13.80
CA ASP A 528 -24.93 15.27 13.50
C ASP A 528 -25.18 15.47 12.01
N SER A 529 -24.38 14.88 11.12
CA SER A 529 -24.56 15.03 9.67
C SER A 529 -25.87 14.41 9.19
N ALA A 530 -26.33 14.87 8.02
CA ALA A 530 -27.53 14.32 7.38
C ALA A 530 -27.40 12.80 7.11
N GLU A 531 -26.20 12.37 6.71
CA GLU A 531 -25.89 10.95 6.46
C GLU A 531 -25.97 10.13 7.74
N THR A 532 -25.35 10.60 8.84
CA THR A 532 -25.39 9.89 10.12
C THR A 532 -26.82 9.72 10.62
N ARG A 533 -27.62 10.80 10.57
CA ARG A 533 -29.05 10.73 10.93
C ARG A 533 -29.83 9.74 10.04
N ALA A 534 -29.51 9.70 8.75
CA ALA A 534 -30.13 8.74 7.83
C ALA A 534 -29.73 7.29 8.14
N PHE A 535 -28.45 7.04 8.45
CA PHE A 535 -28.00 5.69 8.85
C PHE A 535 -28.65 5.23 10.14
N ASP A 536 -28.78 6.11 11.15
CA ASP A 536 -29.47 5.79 12.40
C ASP A 536 -30.95 5.53 12.16
N TRP A 537 -31.62 6.35 11.32
CA TRP A 537 -33.00 6.12 10.96
C TRP A 537 -33.20 4.77 10.25
N ILE A 538 -32.35 4.43 9.27
CA ILE A 538 -32.36 3.15 8.55
C ILE A 538 -32.21 2.00 9.55
N LYS A 539 -31.25 2.10 10.47
CA LYS A 539 -31.00 1.08 11.50
C LYS A 539 -32.20 0.80 12.39
N ILE A 540 -32.96 1.83 12.74
CA ILE A 540 -34.09 1.74 13.67
C ILE A 540 -35.34 1.27 12.95
N ASN A 541 -35.58 1.72 11.72
CA ASN A 541 -36.83 1.59 11.03
C ASN A 541 -36.88 0.46 9.98
N LEU A 542 -35.71 0.02 9.45
CA LEU A 542 -35.69 -1.03 8.44
C LEU A 542 -35.22 -2.37 9.03
N PRO A 543 -35.76 -3.49 8.53
CA PRO A 543 -35.30 -4.81 8.93
C PRO A 543 -33.89 -5.10 8.34
N ASP A 544 -33.15 -6.01 8.95
CA ASP A 544 -31.82 -6.46 8.47
C ASP A 544 -31.89 -7.20 7.12
N THR A 545 -33.08 -7.58 6.69
CA THR A 545 -33.37 -8.15 5.36
C THR A 545 -33.48 -7.08 4.27
N ALA A 546 -33.68 -5.80 4.62
CA ALA A 546 -33.82 -4.70 3.67
C ALA A 546 -32.57 -4.59 2.79
N VAL A 547 -32.79 -4.32 1.50
CA VAL A 547 -31.75 -4.05 0.51
C VAL A 547 -31.82 -2.58 0.11
N VAL A 548 -30.82 -1.82 0.52
CA VAL A 548 -30.73 -0.38 0.23
C VAL A 548 -29.83 -0.16 -0.96
N ALA A 549 -30.38 0.39 -2.02
CA ALA A 549 -29.65 0.85 -3.19
C ALA A 549 -29.12 2.26 -2.91
N ALA A 550 -27.80 2.43 -2.90
CA ALA A 550 -27.13 3.71 -2.63
C ALA A 550 -25.86 3.82 -3.46
N ASN A 551 -25.26 5.01 -3.48
CA ASN A 551 -23.93 5.19 -4.05
C ASN A 551 -22.94 4.17 -3.46
N TRP A 552 -22.06 3.64 -4.30
CA TRP A 552 -21.07 2.65 -3.87
C TRP A 552 -20.22 3.09 -2.68
N SER A 553 -20.00 4.40 -2.51
CA SER A 553 -19.21 4.94 -1.39
C SER A 553 -19.88 4.75 -0.02
N PHE A 554 -21.18 4.44 0.04
CA PHE A 554 -21.92 4.20 1.29
C PHE A 554 -22.12 2.72 1.59
N GLY A 555 -21.78 1.79 0.69
CA GLY A 555 -22.15 0.40 0.82
C GLY A 555 -21.73 -0.24 2.14
N SER A 556 -20.44 -0.23 2.48
CA SER A 556 -19.94 -0.81 3.73
C SER A 556 -20.39 -0.03 4.98
N LEU A 557 -20.61 1.28 4.88
CA LEU A 557 -21.16 2.09 5.96
C LEU A 557 -22.59 1.63 6.28
N LEU A 558 -23.44 1.45 5.27
CA LEU A 558 -24.81 0.93 5.41
C LEU A 558 -24.83 -0.47 6.01
N ASN A 559 -23.90 -1.35 5.57
CA ASN A 559 -23.83 -2.70 6.16
C ASN A 559 -23.47 -2.67 7.65
N VAL A 560 -22.54 -1.80 8.07
CA VAL A 560 -22.06 -1.75 9.46
C VAL A 560 -22.92 -0.85 10.35
N LEU A 561 -23.17 0.40 9.92
CA LEU A 561 -23.85 1.38 10.75
C LEU A 561 -25.36 1.16 10.79
N SER A 562 -25.93 0.77 9.65
CA SER A 562 -27.39 0.59 9.50
C SER A 562 -27.85 -0.88 9.51
N ASN A 563 -26.93 -1.83 9.47
CA ASN A 563 -27.22 -3.28 9.49
C ASN A 563 -28.12 -3.78 8.34
N VAL A 564 -28.07 -3.15 7.17
CA VAL A 564 -28.85 -3.52 5.98
C VAL A 564 -28.00 -4.12 4.89
N LYS A 565 -28.61 -4.68 3.84
CA LYS A 565 -27.93 -5.22 2.66
C LYS A 565 -27.73 -4.16 1.58
N THR A 566 -26.73 -4.35 0.71
CA THR A 566 -26.39 -3.39 -0.34
C THR A 566 -26.13 -4.06 -1.69
N ILE A 567 -26.35 -3.31 -2.78
CA ILE A 567 -26.17 -3.76 -4.17
C ILE A 567 -24.71 -3.59 -4.59
N VAL A 568 -24.08 -2.47 -4.23
CA VAL A 568 -22.71 -2.07 -4.57
C VAL A 568 -22.02 -1.49 -3.34
N ASP A 569 -20.68 -1.58 -3.29
CA ASP A 569 -19.86 -1.01 -2.22
C ASP A 569 -18.43 -0.69 -2.65
N GLN A 570 -17.61 -0.22 -1.70
CA GLN A 570 -16.25 0.30 -1.91
C GLN A 570 -15.22 -0.74 -2.37
N ASP A 571 -15.47 -2.04 -2.22
CA ASP A 571 -14.49 -3.04 -2.67
C ASP A 571 -14.50 -3.27 -4.19
N HIS A 572 -15.45 -2.65 -4.91
CA HIS A 572 -15.55 -2.68 -6.37
C HIS A 572 -15.51 -4.10 -6.96
N TYR A 573 -16.12 -5.06 -6.28
CA TYR A 573 -16.10 -6.49 -6.66
C TYR A 573 -16.62 -6.73 -8.08
N ILE A 574 -17.80 -6.20 -8.41
CA ILE A 574 -18.37 -6.25 -9.74
C ILE A 574 -18.43 -4.82 -10.28
N GLN A 575 -17.31 -4.33 -10.84
CA GLN A 575 -17.22 -2.95 -11.35
C GLN A 575 -18.32 -2.62 -12.36
N TYR A 576 -18.74 -3.60 -13.16
CA TYR A 576 -19.80 -3.42 -14.12
C TYR A 576 -21.16 -3.10 -13.47
N TRP A 577 -21.43 -3.60 -12.25
CA TRP A 577 -22.66 -3.24 -11.53
C TRP A 577 -22.66 -1.79 -11.06
N ILE A 578 -21.51 -1.22 -10.71
CA ILE A 578 -21.42 0.21 -10.39
C ILE A 578 -21.70 1.04 -11.66
N HIS A 579 -21.20 0.61 -12.81
CA HIS A 579 -21.53 1.24 -14.09
C HIS A 579 -23.03 1.13 -14.41
N LEU A 580 -23.62 -0.05 -14.27
CA LEU A 580 -25.06 -0.26 -14.47
C LEU A 580 -25.90 0.57 -13.46
N TYR A 581 -25.47 0.65 -12.20
CA TYR A 581 -26.12 1.50 -11.21
C TYR A 581 -26.14 2.97 -11.66
N ASN A 582 -25.02 3.49 -12.11
CA ASN A 582 -24.93 4.86 -12.60
C ASN A 582 -25.84 5.07 -13.82
N GLN A 583 -25.83 4.13 -14.79
CA GLN A 583 -26.66 4.25 -16.00
C GLN A 583 -28.16 4.15 -15.69
N HIS A 584 -28.58 3.18 -14.88
CA HIS A 584 -29.98 2.84 -14.69
C HIS A 584 -30.62 3.45 -13.44
N ILE A 585 -29.82 4.13 -12.58
CA ILE A 585 -30.32 4.87 -11.43
C ILE A 585 -30.09 6.37 -11.61
N TYR A 586 -28.87 6.81 -11.93
CA TYR A 586 -28.62 8.26 -12.04
C TYR A 586 -29.02 8.82 -13.41
N PHE A 587 -28.76 8.07 -14.47
CA PHE A 587 -29.02 8.50 -15.85
C PHE A 587 -30.12 7.66 -16.53
N ALA A 588 -31.04 7.07 -15.75
CA ALA A 588 -32.14 6.29 -16.31
C ALA A 588 -33.00 7.17 -17.24
N GLU A 589 -33.35 6.64 -18.41
CA GLU A 589 -34.22 7.31 -19.38
C GLU A 589 -35.69 7.31 -18.95
N SER A 590 -36.06 6.37 -18.05
CA SER A 590 -37.41 6.25 -17.52
C SER A 590 -37.41 5.65 -16.10
N GLU A 591 -38.43 5.99 -15.35
CA GLU A 591 -38.64 5.41 -14.00
C GLU A 591 -38.83 3.89 -14.07
N ARG A 592 -39.46 3.37 -15.12
CA ARG A 592 -39.65 1.93 -15.36
C ARG A 592 -38.30 1.22 -15.46
N GLU A 593 -37.35 1.77 -16.18
CA GLU A 593 -36.00 1.23 -16.35
C GLU A 593 -35.29 1.11 -14.99
N ALA A 594 -35.38 2.17 -14.18
CA ALA A 594 -34.81 2.15 -12.82
C ALA A 594 -35.47 1.11 -11.90
N LEU A 595 -36.80 0.99 -11.97
CA LEU A 595 -37.53 -0.01 -11.20
C LEU A 595 -37.18 -1.46 -11.61
N GLU A 596 -37.00 -1.73 -12.90
CA GLU A 596 -36.57 -3.05 -13.40
C GLU A 596 -35.15 -3.38 -12.93
N PHE A 597 -34.24 -2.42 -12.93
CA PHE A 597 -32.90 -2.57 -12.37
C PHE A 597 -32.96 -2.87 -10.87
N LEU A 598 -33.67 -2.05 -10.11
CA LEU A 598 -33.81 -2.19 -8.66
C LEU A 598 -34.46 -3.52 -8.27
N LYS A 599 -35.52 -3.93 -8.97
CA LYS A 599 -36.21 -5.21 -8.76
C LYS A 599 -35.29 -6.40 -9.03
N THR A 600 -34.44 -6.29 -10.07
CA THR A 600 -33.48 -7.34 -10.42
C THR A 600 -32.44 -7.55 -9.30
N HIS A 601 -32.11 -6.51 -8.57
CA HIS A 601 -31.20 -6.56 -7.42
C HIS A 601 -31.91 -6.74 -6.06
N ASN A 602 -33.20 -7.03 -6.06
CA ASN A 602 -34.02 -7.19 -4.86
C ASN A 602 -34.01 -5.94 -3.94
N ALA A 603 -33.81 -4.75 -4.51
CA ALA A 603 -33.81 -3.51 -3.73
C ALA A 603 -35.19 -3.26 -3.10
N THR A 604 -35.22 -2.91 -1.84
CA THR A 604 -36.44 -2.51 -1.12
C THR A 604 -36.49 -1.01 -0.92
N HIS A 605 -35.32 -0.35 -0.88
CA HIS A 605 -35.20 1.09 -0.67
C HIS A 605 -34.10 1.67 -1.56
N VAL A 606 -34.20 2.98 -1.84
CA VAL A 606 -33.18 3.79 -2.50
C VAL A 606 -32.81 4.94 -1.57
N MET A 607 -31.51 5.15 -1.39
CA MET A 607 -30.95 6.31 -0.68
C MET A 607 -30.21 7.22 -1.66
N LEU A 608 -30.54 8.51 -1.64
CA LEU A 608 -29.89 9.57 -2.42
C LEU A 608 -29.23 10.57 -1.49
N THR A 609 -28.04 11.01 -1.87
CA THR A 609 -27.28 12.06 -1.18
C THR A 609 -26.96 13.18 -2.16
N THR A 610 -27.54 14.36 -1.99
CA THR A 610 -27.47 15.45 -2.99
C THR A 610 -26.05 15.96 -3.28
N GLU A 611 -25.10 15.83 -2.35
CA GLU A 611 -23.72 16.29 -2.55
C GLU A 611 -22.86 15.33 -3.39
N ARG A 612 -23.23 14.06 -3.51
CA ARG A 612 -22.39 13.01 -4.13
C ARG A 612 -22.93 12.52 -5.46
N GLU A 613 -24.12 12.92 -5.82
CA GLU A 613 -24.82 12.38 -6.99
C GLU A 613 -25.03 13.45 -8.05
N PRO A 614 -25.17 13.04 -9.32
CA PRO A 614 -25.41 13.98 -10.41
C PRO A 614 -26.68 14.78 -10.18
N SER A 615 -26.62 16.08 -10.37
CA SER A 615 -27.76 16.99 -10.21
C SER A 615 -28.91 16.72 -11.16
N ASN A 616 -28.65 16.00 -12.25
CA ASN A 616 -29.62 15.65 -13.30
C ASN A 616 -30.18 14.23 -13.16
N THR A 617 -30.01 13.56 -11.99
CA THR A 617 -30.63 12.23 -11.79
C THR A 617 -32.15 12.37 -11.78
N PHE A 618 -32.84 11.36 -12.35
CA PHE A 618 -34.31 11.31 -12.37
C PHE A 618 -34.93 11.33 -10.97
N LEU A 619 -34.21 10.88 -9.96
CA LEU A 619 -34.62 10.89 -8.55
C LEU A 619 -34.87 12.29 -7.98
N HIS A 620 -34.41 13.35 -8.66
CA HIS A 620 -34.75 14.75 -8.33
C HIS A 620 -36.07 15.21 -8.96
N GLY A 621 -36.60 14.47 -9.91
CA GLY A 621 -37.86 14.78 -10.59
C GLY A 621 -39.12 14.39 -9.81
N GLN A 622 -40.27 14.51 -10.45
CA GLN A 622 -41.52 13.98 -9.93
C GLN A 622 -41.55 12.46 -10.14
N LEU A 623 -41.55 11.72 -9.04
CA LEU A 623 -41.61 10.26 -9.05
C LEU A 623 -43.06 9.80 -8.90
N SER A 624 -43.37 8.62 -9.46
CA SER A 624 -44.67 7.95 -9.25
C SER A 624 -44.80 7.43 -7.84
N ASN A 625 -45.99 6.89 -7.53
CA ASN A 625 -46.28 6.24 -6.25
C ASN A 625 -45.42 4.97 -6.01
N ALA A 626 -44.61 4.54 -6.98
CA ALA A 626 -43.68 3.44 -6.81
C ALA A 626 -42.52 3.80 -5.85
N PHE A 627 -42.18 5.07 -5.74
CA PHE A 627 -41.17 5.59 -4.81
C PHE A 627 -41.86 6.35 -3.68
N VAL A 628 -42.04 5.72 -2.55
CA VAL A 628 -42.70 6.30 -1.37
C VAL A 628 -41.63 6.96 -0.49
N PRO A 629 -41.67 8.29 -0.30
CA PRO A 629 -40.73 8.98 0.59
C PRO A 629 -40.89 8.51 2.03
N VAL A 630 -39.81 8.02 2.67
CA VAL A 630 -39.86 7.53 4.05
C VAL A 630 -38.91 8.29 4.98
N TYR A 631 -37.84 8.89 4.47
CA TYR A 631 -36.91 9.70 5.27
C TYR A 631 -36.33 10.86 4.45
N PRO A 632 -36.27 12.08 5.03
CA PRO A 632 -36.87 12.47 6.30
C PRO A 632 -38.41 12.59 6.17
N THR A 633 -39.11 12.53 7.30
CA THR A 633 -40.58 12.67 7.34
C THR A 633 -41.02 14.10 7.12
N GLU A 634 -40.15 15.09 7.39
CA GLU A 634 -40.42 16.51 7.22
C GLU A 634 -39.41 17.10 6.22
N ASN A 635 -39.84 18.11 5.46
CA ASN A 635 -39.00 18.82 4.47
C ASN A 635 -38.25 17.92 3.47
N PHE A 636 -38.86 16.82 3.07
CA PHE A 636 -38.25 15.83 2.18
C PHE A 636 -37.68 16.45 0.88
N ALA A 637 -38.37 17.41 0.27
CA ALA A 637 -37.92 18.03 -0.97
C ALA A 637 -36.55 18.73 -0.85
N ALA A 638 -36.28 19.38 0.29
CA ALA A 638 -35.06 20.15 0.55
C ALA A 638 -33.97 19.32 1.30
N ALA A 639 -34.23 18.05 1.60
CA ALA A 639 -33.30 17.23 2.37
C ALA A 639 -32.04 16.88 1.58
N GLU A 640 -30.89 16.92 2.26
CA GLU A 640 -29.60 16.51 1.71
C GLU A 640 -29.52 14.99 1.48
N VAL A 641 -30.13 14.21 2.37
CA VAL A 641 -30.25 12.74 2.26
C VAL A 641 -31.72 12.37 2.22
N LYS A 642 -32.08 11.57 1.22
CA LYS A 642 -33.45 11.11 0.99
C LYS A 642 -33.49 9.61 0.91
N VAL A 643 -34.51 8.99 1.51
CA VAL A 643 -34.75 7.55 1.39
C VAL A 643 -36.18 7.33 0.94
N TRP A 644 -36.35 6.49 -0.07
CA TRP A 644 -37.64 6.01 -0.56
C TRP A 644 -37.78 4.52 -0.32
N GLU A 645 -38.96 4.08 0.07
CA GLU A 645 -39.39 2.69 -0.03
C GLU A 645 -39.89 2.45 -1.47
N ILE A 646 -39.63 1.24 -2.01
CA ILE A 646 -39.96 0.92 -3.40
C ILE A 646 -41.16 -0.03 -3.42
N HIS A 647 -42.23 0.41 -4.06
CA HIS A 647 -43.44 -0.39 -4.28
C HIS A 647 -43.52 -0.82 -5.75
N TYR A 648 -43.15 -2.07 -6.03
CA TYR A 648 -43.12 -2.59 -7.38
C TYR A 648 -44.54 -2.94 -7.89
N ALA A 649 -44.97 -2.36 -9.00
CA ALA A 649 -46.12 -2.75 -9.73
C ALA A 649 -45.95 -4.18 -10.32
N SER A 650 -47.02 -4.89 -10.58
CA SER A 650 -46.99 -6.29 -11.05
C SER A 650 -46.36 -6.47 -12.43
N ASP A 651 -46.38 -5.43 -13.27
CA ASP A 651 -45.83 -5.41 -14.61
C ASP A 651 -44.34 -5.11 -14.66
N ILE A 652 -43.70 -4.66 -13.54
CA ILE A 652 -42.26 -4.49 -13.43
C ILE A 652 -41.59 -5.85 -13.31
N GLN A 653 -40.66 -6.19 -14.18
CA GLN A 653 -39.99 -7.49 -14.21
C GLN A 653 -38.48 -7.37 -13.95
N SER A 654 -37.88 -8.45 -13.42
CA SER A 654 -36.45 -8.59 -13.30
C SER A 654 -35.84 -8.98 -14.64
N HIS A 655 -34.71 -8.36 -15.02
CA HIS A 655 -34.03 -8.65 -16.26
C HIS A 655 -32.59 -9.19 -16.03
N PRO A 656 -32.28 -10.41 -16.51
CA PRO A 656 -30.94 -11.01 -16.35
C PRO A 656 -29.78 -10.15 -16.89
N LYS A 657 -30.07 -9.22 -17.82
CA LYS A 657 -29.07 -8.28 -18.35
C LYS A 657 -28.40 -7.43 -17.25
N TYR A 658 -29.16 -7.08 -16.19
CA TYR A 658 -28.67 -6.27 -15.08
C TYR A 658 -27.81 -7.06 -14.07
N LEU A 659 -27.85 -8.40 -14.13
CA LEU A 659 -26.96 -9.26 -13.34
C LEU A 659 -25.67 -9.63 -14.08
N ALA A 660 -25.46 -9.11 -15.29
CA ALA A 660 -24.23 -9.34 -16.02
C ALA A 660 -23.03 -8.78 -15.23
N THR A 661 -21.96 -9.56 -15.11
CA THR A 661 -20.75 -9.17 -14.39
C THR A 661 -19.70 -8.49 -15.29
N MET A 662 -19.93 -8.53 -16.61
CA MET A 662 -19.09 -7.90 -17.64
C MET A 662 -19.98 -7.39 -18.79
N PRO A 663 -19.57 -6.33 -19.49
CA PRO A 663 -20.25 -5.91 -20.71
C PRO A 663 -20.25 -7.06 -21.74
N LYS A 664 -21.35 -7.27 -22.42
CA LYS A 664 -21.38 -8.17 -23.59
C LYS A 664 -20.50 -7.56 -24.67
N LYS A 665 -19.55 -8.35 -25.17
CA LYS A 665 -18.69 -7.96 -26.29
C LYS A 665 -19.51 -7.77 -27.56
#